data_14d121fa3eda617f113a7b991f2aa014
#
_entry.id   14d121fa3eda617f113a7b991f2aa014
#
_cell.length_a   1.000
_cell.length_b   1.000
_cell.length_c   1.000
_cell.angle_alpha   90.00
_cell.angle_beta   90.00
_cell.angle_gamma   90.00
#
_symmetry.space_group_name_H-M   'P 1'
#
loop_
_entity.id
_entity.type
_entity.pdbx_description
1 polymer ?
#
loop_
_entity_poly.entity_id
_entity_poly.type
_entity_poly.pdbx_seq_one_letter_code
_entity_poly.pdbx_strand_id
1 'polypeptide(L)'
;MNMSIKSCVAVFSVGLALFAQAADHPVAVNVTGIQSGTGAVLESPNIVIFYVDDLGWQDVQLNDLGDPCPYETPNLVKLAEEGMSFSQAYASAPSCSPSRAGIITGQHPAKIGMTHVYLGVIQKARSNAQYMEPYLDVHLDLDLLTMADAMKQNGYKTGHVGKWHVGLTAAQYGFDFVDHDRGFHRGMGDRTKDFATATDSRYPLSKEKYPPISVKHPDGISYPYDQVTESALNFMEASKEGPFYLNLWHWMVHWPVLTRNGELLEYYCDRMDYPFPPESGDMTRAGQQNPYFGAMVTSIDWSLGRVVDYLNKTDDPRHPGKKLIETTYIFFSSDNGGAEKRKDEIISDNYPLKFGKTRAEEGGIRVPMVVTGPGISSGSRFDRMVSQLDYFPTILKLTGGQIGSEYEKELSGLDISSVLAGQSQTVDDAAGTERQSLFWHFPHSSPDHMQSAIRQGDFKLYKKYATGSYELYRLYKNGERCDLEENIDLANDPEYALVVKRMAADLNTSLEANNARGPYLNPDYSNKKTISAAIAESTFQQSERQARLRIDPNGPAVREAYVMYRCKPGSLEKKPEARGGKKMDKDAALYDVKLPALISADGTVVSAQIPDGIPAYCFILIDANNFQTYSDVEASNSGL
;
A
#
# COMPACT_ATOMS: atom_id res chain seq x y z
N MET A 1 -9.27 54.99 59.66
CA MET A 1 -7.85 55.28 59.74
C MET A 1 -7.17 54.34 58.69
N ASN A 2 -6.59 54.95 57.68
CA ASN A 2 -6.00 54.34 56.52
C ASN A 2 -4.99 53.23 56.84
N MET A 3 -5.06 52.13 56.06
CA MET A 3 -3.87 51.44 55.57
C MET A 3 -4.25 50.58 54.35
N SER A 4 -3.92 51.09 53.30
CA SER A 4 -3.26 50.73 52.09
C SER A 4 -3.36 49.25 51.66
N ILE A 5 -4.12 49.04 50.57
CA ILE A 5 -4.06 47.91 49.64
C ILE A 5 -2.81 48.11 48.76
N LYS A 6 -1.77 47.34 49.00
CA LYS A 6 -0.70 47.07 48.01
C LYS A 6 0.04 45.82 48.43
N SER A 7 -0.21 44.69 47.77
CA SER A 7 0.68 43.53 47.59
C SER A 7 -0.15 42.26 47.29
N CYS A 8 -0.61 42.12 46.08
CA CYS A 8 -1.05 40.84 45.50
C CYS A 8 -1.08 40.97 43.97
N VAL A 9 0.05 41.32 43.38
CA VAL A 9 0.28 41.20 41.94
C VAL A 9 1.78 40.89 41.74
N ALA A 10 2.19 39.68 42.03
CA ALA A 10 3.53 39.19 41.70
C ALA A 10 3.68 37.68 41.91
N VAL A 11 2.71 36.86 41.48
CA VAL A 11 2.88 35.38 41.42
C VAL A 11 2.18 34.75 40.20
N PHE A 12 2.05 35.46 39.10
CA PHE A 12 1.50 34.84 37.84
C PHE A 12 2.35 35.06 36.61
N SER A 13 3.64 35.33 36.75
CA SER A 13 4.53 35.55 35.59
C SER A 13 5.77 34.65 35.55
N VAL A 14 5.81 33.53 36.29
CA VAL A 14 6.92 32.56 36.24
C VAL A 14 6.48 31.20 35.68
N GLY A 15 5.21 31.02 35.36
CA GLY A 15 4.66 29.77 34.84
C GLY A 15 4.59 29.65 33.31
N LEU A 16 4.99 30.67 32.54
CA LEU A 16 4.85 30.64 31.08
C LEU A 16 6.20 30.66 30.28
N ALA A 17 7.32 30.52 30.98
CA ALA A 17 8.65 30.59 30.35
C ALA A 17 9.39 29.24 30.30
N LEU A 18 8.71 28.11 30.56
CA LEU A 18 9.32 26.78 30.54
C LEU A 18 8.71 25.83 29.48
N PHE A 19 7.84 26.35 28.60
CA PHE A 19 7.24 25.55 27.51
C PHE A 19 7.70 25.93 26.09
N ALA A 20 8.74 26.73 25.95
CA ALA A 20 9.24 27.19 24.65
C ALA A 20 10.69 26.78 24.36
N GLN A 21 11.14 25.63 24.85
CA GLN A 21 12.51 25.14 24.58
C GLN A 21 12.55 23.65 24.26
N ALA A 22 11.69 23.20 23.35
CA ALA A 22 11.81 21.87 22.77
C ALA A 22 11.39 21.85 21.27
N ALA A 23 11.65 22.93 20.56
CA ALA A 23 11.48 22.94 19.10
C ALA A 23 12.39 24.02 18.53
N ASP A 24 13.65 23.72 18.34
CA ASP A 24 14.52 24.39 17.37
C ASP A 24 15.91 23.77 17.41
N HIS A 25 16.07 22.66 16.71
CA HIS A 25 17.35 22.38 16.05
C HIS A 25 17.03 21.99 14.61
N PRO A 26 17.34 22.88 13.65
CA PRO A 26 17.28 22.50 12.24
C PRO A 26 18.32 21.40 12.00
N VAL A 27 17.85 20.22 11.61
CA VAL A 27 18.70 19.22 11.00
C VAL A 27 19.30 19.88 9.76
N ALA A 28 20.60 20.11 9.78
CA ALA A 28 21.30 20.61 8.61
C ALA A 28 21.24 19.53 7.52
N VAL A 29 20.28 19.68 6.62
CA VAL A 29 20.21 18.88 5.40
C VAL A 29 21.34 19.39 4.51
N ASN A 30 22.37 18.59 4.31
CA ASN A 30 23.41 18.87 3.34
C ASN A 30 22.82 18.75 1.93
N VAL A 31 22.21 19.82 1.43
CA VAL A 31 21.88 19.95 0.02
C VAL A 31 23.13 20.50 -0.68
N THR A 32 24.00 19.60 -1.09
CA THR A 32 25.09 19.97 -1.99
C THR A 32 24.53 20.05 -3.41
N GLY A 33 24.37 21.24 -3.91
CA GLY A 33 24.12 21.48 -5.34
C GLY A 33 22.77 22.07 -5.72
N ILE A 34 22.34 23.17 -5.11
CA ILE A 34 21.18 23.94 -5.63
C ILE A 34 21.70 24.95 -6.66
N GLN A 35 21.53 24.65 -7.93
CA GLN A 35 21.45 25.70 -8.94
C GLN A 35 19.97 26.06 -9.10
N SER A 36 19.61 27.29 -8.76
CA SER A 36 18.28 27.86 -8.97
C SER A 36 18.00 28.00 -10.47
N GLY A 37 17.42 26.95 -11.06
CA GLY A 37 16.87 27.02 -12.40
C GLY A 37 15.46 27.61 -12.33
N THR A 38 15.27 28.84 -12.85
CA THR A 38 13.94 29.37 -13.19
C THR A 38 13.43 28.62 -14.42
N GLY A 39 13.02 27.34 -14.22
CA GLY A 39 12.40 26.56 -15.27
C GLY A 39 10.95 27.02 -15.48
N ALA A 40 10.60 27.38 -16.70
CA ALA A 40 9.20 27.54 -17.09
C ALA A 40 8.45 26.23 -16.78
N VAL A 41 7.26 26.33 -16.15
CA VAL A 41 6.38 25.18 -15.94
C VAL A 41 6.10 24.56 -17.31
N LEU A 42 6.44 23.27 -17.47
CA LEU A 42 6.19 22.57 -18.72
C LEU A 42 4.69 22.32 -18.84
N GLU A 43 4.08 22.69 -19.96
CA GLU A 43 2.68 22.40 -20.18
C GLU A 43 2.47 20.89 -20.40
N SER A 44 1.63 20.30 -19.57
CA SER A 44 1.17 18.91 -19.68
C SER A 44 2.30 17.86 -19.80
N PRO A 45 3.22 17.75 -18.83
CA PRO A 45 4.26 16.72 -18.83
C PRO A 45 3.67 15.32 -18.78
N ASN A 46 4.37 14.34 -19.34
CA ASN A 46 3.97 12.92 -19.18
C ASN A 46 4.29 12.45 -17.76
N ILE A 47 3.52 11.45 -17.32
CA ILE A 47 3.69 10.80 -16.01
C ILE A 47 3.85 9.30 -16.20
N VAL A 48 4.89 8.73 -15.58
CA VAL A 48 5.09 7.28 -15.46
C VAL A 48 5.23 6.93 -13.98
N ILE A 49 4.33 6.11 -13.45
CA ILE A 49 4.49 5.49 -12.13
C ILE A 49 5.05 4.08 -12.34
N PHE A 50 6.35 3.90 -12.11
CA PHE A 50 7.02 2.61 -12.14
C PHE A 50 6.94 1.97 -10.74
N TYR A 51 6.10 0.96 -10.61
CA TYR A 51 5.72 0.42 -9.31
C TYR A 51 6.01 -1.08 -9.22
N VAL A 52 6.76 -1.46 -8.19
CA VAL A 52 7.24 -2.83 -7.99
C VAL A 52 6.42 -3.53 -6.91
N ASP A 53 6.28 -4.84 -6.97
CA ASP A 53 5.50 -5.65 -6.04
C ASP A 53 6.44 -6.35 -5.04
N ASP A 54 6.30 -6.03 -3.75
CA ASP A 54 7.08 -6.61 -2.64
C ASP A 54 8.60 -6.30 -2.66
N LEU A 55 9.05 -5.20 -3.24
CA LEU A 55 10.45 -4.81 -3.22
C LEU A 55 10.76 -4.06 -1.91
N GLY A 56 11.62 -4.63 -1.08
CA GLY A 56 12.04 -4.04 0.19
C GLY A 56 12.94 -2.81 0.01
N TRP A 57 12.98 -1.98 1.04
CA TRP A 57 13.82 -0.77 1.05
C TRP A 57 15.32 -1.13 0.93
N GLN A 58 15.74 -2.27 1.50
CA GLN A 58 17.11 -2.79 1.47
C GLN A 58 17.40 -3.66 0.23
N ASP A 59 16.42 -3.94 -0.63
CA ASP A 59 16.60 -4.81 -1.80
C ASP A 59 17.19 -4.08 -3.01
N VAL A 60 17.65 -2.85 -2.84
CA VAL A 60 18.22 -2.00 -3.90
C VAL A 60 19.51 -1.33 -3.45
N GLN A 61 20.46 -1.17 -4.35
CA GLN A 61 21.77 -0.57 -4.06
C GLN A 61 21.69 0.92 -3.65
N LEU A 62 20.59 1.57 -3.94
CA LEU A 62 20.37 2.97 -3.56
C LEU A 62 20.31 3.18 -2.03
N ASN A 63 19.87 2.20 -1.28
CA ASN A 63 19.49 2.32 0.13
C ASN A 63 20.34 1.47 1.09
N ASP A 64 21.57 1.19 0.75
CA ASP A 64 22.45 0.37 1.58
C ASP A 64 22.60 0.93 3.00
N LEU A 65 22.30 0.07 3.99
CA LEU A 65 22.45 0.33 5.42
C LEU A 65 23.27 -0.79 6.06
N GLY A 66 24.56 -0.69 6.04
CA GLY A 66 25.45 -1.74 6.55
C GLY A 66 26.13 -2.48 5.40
N ASP A 67 25.90 -3.77 5.25
CA ASP A 67 26.49 -4.54 4.17
C ASP A 67 25.89 -4.13 2.81
N PRO A 68 26.71 -4.04 1.75
CA PRO A 68 26.24 -3.71 0.42
C PRO A 68 25.17 -4.68 -0.07
N CYS A 69 24.08 -4.16 -0.64
CA CYS A 69 23.04 -4.97 -1.26
C CYS A 69 23.63 -5.86 -2.37
N PRO A 70 23.45 -7.19 -2.31
CA PRO A 70 24.01 -8.07 -3.32
C PRO A 70 23.23 -8.03 -4.65
N TYR A 71 22.02 -7.47 -4.64
CA TYR A 71 21.16 -7.38 -5.81
C TYR A 71 21.50 -6.13 -6.62
N GLU A 72 21.76 -6.30 -7.91
CA GLU A 72 22.23 -5.22 -8.76
C GLU A 72 21.09 -4.40 -9.33
N THR A 73 21.14 -3.09 -9.06
CA THR A 73 20.14 -2.11 -9.52
C THR A 73 20.80 -0.84 -10.09
N PRO A 74 21.72 -0.95 -11.08
CA PRO A 74 22.48 0.18 -11.60
C PRO A 74 21.62 1.22 -12.31
N ASN A 75 20.51 0.83 -12.96
CA ASN A 75 19.60 1.77 -13.62
C ASN A 75 18.82 2.61 -12.59
N LEU A 76 18.44 2.02 -11.45
CA LEU A 76 17.81 2.76 -10.36
C LEU A 76 18.79 3.72 -9.70
N VAL A 77 20.05 3.32 -9.51
CA VAL A 77 21.10 4.22 -9.00
C VAL A 77 21.27 5.40 -9.95
N LYS A 78 21.38 5.13 -11.27
CA LYS A 78 21.46 6.18 -12.27
C LYS A 78 20.23 7.08 -12.30
N LEU A 79 19.02 6.54 -12.16
CA LEU A 79 17.78 7.32 -12.06
C LEU A 79 17.84 8.27 -10.85
N ALA A 80 18.39 7.83 -9.71
CA ALA A 80 18.56 8.65 -8.53
C ALA A 80 19.63 9.75 -8.71
N GLU A 81 20.70 9.47 -9.46
CA GLU A 81 21.70 10.48 -9.85
C GLU A 81 21.13 11.54 -10.77
N GLU A 82 20.12 11.20 -11.55
CA GLU A 82 19.42 12.13 -12.48
C GLU A 82 18.18 12.80 -11.83
N GLY A 83 17.76 12.37 -10.61
CA GLY A 83 16.57 12.81 -9.92
C GLY A 83 16.76 13.08 -8.44
N MET A 84 15.69 12.91 -7.67
CA MET A 84 15.63 13.01 -6.21
C MET A 84 15.33 11.66 -5.59
N SER A 85 16.16 11.24 -4.63
CA SER A 85 15.94 10.06 -3.81
C SER A 85 15.36 10.42 -2.45
N PHE A 86 14.59 9.50 -1.85
CA PHE A 86 13.90 9.70 -0.58
C PHE A 86 14.31 8.63 0.43
N SER A 87 14.92 9.04 1.54
CA SER A 87 15.37 8.08 2.56
C SER A 87 14.25 7.63 3.49
N GLN A 88 13.18 8.40 3.60
CA GLN A 88 12.04 8.16 4.50
C GLN A 88 10.71 8.17 3.72
N ALA A 89 10.67 7.38 2.64
CA ALA A 89 9.46 7.18 1.85
C ALA A 89 8.66 5.99 2.36
N TYR A 90 7.35 6.16 2.44
CA TYR A 90 6.45 5.18 3.02
C TYR A 90 5.31 4.79 2.10
N ALA A 91 5.09 3.48 1.97
CA ALA A 91 3.84 2.94 1.45
C ALA A 91 2.67 3.30 2.36
N SER A 92 1.49 3.48 1.80
CA SER A 92 0.29 3.82 2.58
C SER A 92 -0.25 2.66 3.42
N ALA A 93 0.22 1.43 3.13
CA ALA A 93 -0.11 0.23 3.89
C ALA A 93 0.99 -0.84 3.75
N PRO A 94 1.08 -1.81 4.67
CA PRO A 94 2.08 -2.88 4.60
C PRO A 94 1.65 -4.03 3.66
N SER A 95 0.80 -3.78 2.67
CA SER A 95 0.23 -4.81 1.80
C SER A 95 -0.23 -4.22 0.46
N CYS A 96 -0.18 -5.04 -0.60
CA CYS A 96 -0.33 -4.61 -1.99
C CYS A 96 -1.64 -3.87 -2.30
N SER A 97 -2.82 -4.51 -2.12
CA SER A 97 -4.11 -3.92 -2.51
C SER A 97 -4.37 -2.57 -1.85
N PRO A 98 -4.20 -2.42 -0.53
CA PRO A 98 -4.46 -1.13 0.13
C PRO A 98 -3.49 -0.04 -0.34
N SER A 99 -2.19 -0.35 -0.53
CA SER A 99 -1.24 0.65 -1.05
C SER A 99 -1.59 1.08 -2.46
N ARG A 100 -1.96 0.14 -3.33
CA ARG A 100 -2.38 0.43 -4.71
C ARG A 100 -3.65 1.26 -4.75
N ALA A 101 -4.64 0.93 -3.90
CA ALA A 101 -5.85 1.72 -3.75
C ALA A 101 -5.55 3.14 -3.25
N GLY A 102 -4.62 3.29 -2.32
CA GLY A 102 -4.15 4.59 -1.82
C GLY A 102 -3.58 5.48 -2.94
N ILE A 103 -2.72 4.96 -3.80
CA ILE A 103 -2.17 5.71 -4.96
C ILE A 103 -3.28 6.10 -5.93
N ILE A 104 -4.18 5.15 -6.25
CA ILE A 104 -5.24 5.36 -7.24
C ILE A 104 -6.22 6.44 -6.79
N THR A 105 -6.56 6.51 -5.51
CA THR A 105 -7.56 7.44 -4.98
C THR A 105 -6.99 8.67 -4.28
N GLY A 106 -5.69 8.66 -3.93
CA GLY A 106 -5.10 9.68 -3.07
C GLY A 106 -5.63 9.64 -1.63
N GLN A 107 -6.43 8.64 -1.27
CA GLN A 107 -7.06 8.51 0.05
C GLN A 107 -6.43 7.38 0.87
N HIS A 108 -6.40 7.58 2.20
CA HIS A 108 -5.84 6.59 3.10
C HIS A 108 -6.63 5.27 3.05
N PRO A 109 -5.96 4.09 3.01
CA PRO A 109 -6.62 2.77 2.94
C PRO A 109 -7.70 2.52 4.00
N ALA A 110 -7.53 3.06 5.21
CA ALA A 110 -8.54 2.97 6.26
C ALA A 110 -9.82 3.74 5.90
N LYS A 111 -9.69 4.91 5.25
CA LYS A 111 -10.81 5.77 4.83
C LYS A 111 -11.67 5.12 3.77
N ILE A 112 -11.03 4.50 2.79
CA ILE A 112 -11.71 3.81 1.67
C ILE A 112 -12.09 2.35 2.02
N GLY A 113 -11.88 1.92 3.26
CA GLY A 113 -12.27 0.58 3.72
C GLY A 113 -11.49 -0.58 3.10
N MET A 114 -10.36 -0.31 2.44
CA MET A 114 -9.53 -1.33 1.78
C MET A 114 -8.19 -1.47 2.50
N THR A 115 -8.14 -2.31 3.54
CA THR A 115 -6.96 -2.43 4.42
C THR A 115 -6.20 -3.75 4.29
N HIS A 116 -6.63 -4.68 3.41
CA HIS A 116 -5.92 -5.93 3.09
C HIS A 116 -6.26 -6.44 1.68
N VAL A 117 -5.63 -7.55 1.29
CA VAL A 117 -5.78 -8.21 -0.04
C VAL A 117 -6.97 -9.17 -0.14
N TYR A 118 -7.61 -9.53 0.97
CA TYR A 118 -8.72 -10.50 1.01
C TYR A 118 -10.08 -9.82 0.84
N LEU A 119 -10.30 -9.26 -0.34
CA LEU A 119 -11.52 -8.53 -0.66
C LEU A 119 -12.73 -9.47 -0.75
N GLY A 120 -13.88 -9.03 -0.24
CA GLY A 120 -15.14 -9.74 -0.32
C GLY A 120 -15.20 -11.07 0.43
N VAL A 121 -14.30 -11.32 1.37
CA VAL A 121 -14.24 -12.57 2.12
C VAL A 121 -14.83 -12.38 3.51
N ILE A 122 -15.90 -13.14 3.81
CA ILE A 122 -16.38 -13.28 5.18
C ILE A 122 -15.54 -14.35 5.87
N GLN A 123 -14.84 -13.94 6.91
CA GLN A 123 -14.10 -14.89 7.72
C GLN A 123 -15.05 -15.59 8.69
N LYS A 124 -15.11 -16.92 8.65
CA LYS A 124 -15.79 -17.69 9.70
C LYS A 124 -15.04 -17.55 11.02
N ALA A 125 -15.79 -17.31 12.08
CA ALA A 125 -15.28 -17.35 13.43
C ALA A 125 -14.60 -18.72 13.68
N ARG A 126 -13.38 -18.67 14.23
CA ARG A 126 -12.64 -19.86 14.64
C ARG A 126 -12.59 -19.88 16.16
N SER A 127 -12.93 -21.01 16.76
CA SER A 127 -12.94 -21.13 18.23
C SER A 127 -11.62 -20.78 18.92
N ASN A 128 -10.50 -20.80 18.20
CA ASN A 128 -9.17 -20.47 18.72
C ASN A 128 -8.70 -19.05 18.39
N ALA A 129 -9.49 -18.23 17.69
CA ALA A 129 -9.14 -16.86 17.35
C ALA A 129 -9.96 -15.87 18.18
N GLN A 130 -9.30 -15.08 19.04
CA GLN A 130 -9.97 -14.10 19.89
C GLN A 130 -10.57 -12.93 19.10
N TYR A 131 -9.97 -12.58 17.98
CA TYR A 131 -10.40 -11.48 17.11
C TYR A 131 -10.72 -11.97 15.72
N MET A 132 -11.67 -11.30 15.09
CA MET A 132 -12.02 -11.44 13.68
C MET A 132 -11.55 -10.21 12.93
N GLU A 133 -11.04 -10.41 11.73
CA GLU A 133 -10.67 -9.32 10.83
C GLU A 133 -11.93 -8.58 10.35
N PRO A 134 -11.85 -7.25 10.13
CA PRO A 134 -12.96 -6.51 9.55
C PRO A 134 -13.25 -7.00 8.12
N TYR A 135 -14.52 -6.97 7.74
CA TYR A 135 -14.90 -7.23 6.36
C TYR A 135 -14.39 -6.11 5.44
N LEU A 136 -13.86 -6.52 4.30
CA LEU A 136 -13.44 -5.61 3.24
C LEU A 136 -14.36 -5.78 2.04
N ASP A 137 -14.66 -4.68 1.36
CA ASP A 137 -15.48 -4.70 0.17
C ASP A 137 -14.81 -5.50 -0.98
N VAL A 138 -15.59 -6.00 -1.93
CA VAL A 138 -15.10 -6.91 -3.00
C VAL A 138 -14.12 -6.22 -3.94
N HIS A 139 -14.29 -4.93 -4.10
CA HIS A 139 -13.49 -4.07 -4.96
C HIS A 139 -13.48 -2.64 -4.43
N LEU A 140 -12.58 -1.83 -4.93
CA LEU A 140 -12.60 -0.39 -4.72
C LEU A 140 -13.93 0.17 -5.23
N ASP A 141 -14.52 1.10 -4.49
CA ASP A 141 -15.77 1.74 -4.88
C ASP A 141 -15.62 2.45 -6.23
N LEU A 142 -16.54 2.19 -7.15
CA LEU A 142 -16.53 2.77 -8.49
C LEU A 142 -16.93 4.26 -8.52
N ASP A 143 -17.54 4.75 -7.46
CA ASP A 143 -17.92 6.16 -7.35
C ASP A 143 -16.73 7.04 -6.88
N LEU A 144 -15.62 6.43 -6.45
CA LEU A 144 -14.41 7.16 -6.10
C LEU A 144 -13.71 7.68 -7.36
N LEU A 145 -13.37 8.96 -7.35
CA LEU A 145 -12.52 9.55 -8.38
C LEU A 145 -11.12 8.93 -8.30
N THR A 146 -10.67 8.35 -9.40
CA THR A 146 -9.33 7.79 -9.50
C THR A 146 -8.35 8.77 -10.11
N MET A 147 -7.05 8.52 -9.95
CA MET A 147 -6.01 9.27 -10.65
C MET A 147 -6.19 9.18 -12.18
N ALA A 148 -6.59 8.02 -12.71
CA ALA A 148 -6.85 7.88 -14.14
C ALA A 148 -8.03 8.75 -14.60
N ASP A 149 -9.12 8.80 -13.83
CA ASP A 149 -10.25 9.68 -14.13
C ASP A 149 -9.83 11.16 -14.08
N ALA A 150 -9.07 11.54 -13.06
CA ALA A 150 -8.56 12.91 -12.92
C ALA A 150 -7.65 13.28 -14.09
N MET A 151 -6.71 12.41 -14.47
CA MET A 151 -5.81 12.67 -15.61
C MET A 151 -6.57 12.71 -16.92
N LYS A 152 -7.54 11.84 -17.13
CA LYS A 152 -8.40 11.83 -18.32
C LYS A 152 -9.24 13.11 -18.45
N GLN A 153 -9.81 13.59 -17.33
CA GLN A 153 -10.53 14.88 -17.30
C GLN A 153 -9.61 16.06 -17.67
N ASN A 154 -8.31 15.93 -17.46
CA ASN A 154 -7.30 16.92 -17.81
C ASN A 154 -6.61 16.65 -19.17
N GLY A 155 -7.20 15.80 -20.02
CA GLY A 155 -6.79 15.59 -21.41
C GLY A 155 -5.68 14.57 -21.63
N TYR A 156 -5.33 13.76 -20.63
CA TYR A 156 -4.31 12.73 -20.73
C TYR A 156 -4.87 11.42 -21.30
N LYS A 157 -4.07 10.74 -22.08
CA LYS A 157 -4.27 9.30 -22.35
C LYS A 157 -3.78 8.50 -21.15
N THR A 158 -4.61 7.56 -20.70
CA THR A 158 -4.35 6.81 -19.47
C THR A 158 -4.07 5.34 -19.77
N GLY A 159 -2.94 4.82 -19.27
CA GLY A 159 -2.52 3.43 -19.43
C GLY A 159 -2.24 2.75 -18.09
N HIS A 160 -2.69 1.50 -17.96
CA HIS A 160 -2.32 0.62 -16.86
C HIS A 160 -1.75 -0.68 -17.41
N VAL A 161 -0.53 -0.99 -17.03
CA VAL A 161 0.16 -2.22 -17.44
C VAL A 161 0.69 -2.94 -16.21
N GLY A 162 0.32 -4.20 -16.07
CA GLY A 162 0.76 -5.07 -14.99
C GLY A 162 -0.24 -5.23 -13.86
N LYS A 163 0.22 -5.48 -12.64
CA LYS A 163 -0.62 -5.86 -11.48
C LYS A 163 -1.59 -4.75 -11.07
N TRP A 164 -2.90 -5.04 -11.13
CA TRP A 164 -3.95 -4.14 -10.64
C TRP A 164 -4.27 -4.34 -9.15
N HIS A 165 -4.88 -5.44 -8.80
CA HIS A 165 -5.12 -5.95 -7.44
C HIS A 165 -6.04 -5.11 -6.54
N VAL A 166 -6.91 -4.28 -7.09
CA VAL A 166 -7.89 -3.49 -6.30
C VAL A 166 -9.35 -3.86 -6.65
N GLY A 167 -9.57 -5.06 -7.15
CA GLY A 167 -10.90 -5.60 -7.45
C GLY A 167 -11.18 -5.75 -8.94
N LEU A 168 -12.11 -5.00 -9.51
CA LEU A 168 -12.50 -5.04 -10.92
C LEU A 168 -11.34 -4.68 -11.86
N THR A 169 -11.55 -4.65 -13.19
CA THR A 169 -10.45 -4.34 -14.13
C THR A 169 -10.08 -2.86 -14.06
N ALA A 170 -8.83 -2.52 -14.38
CA ALA A 170 -8.38 -1.14 -14.41
C ALA A 170 -9.20 -0.26 -15.38
N ALA A 171 -9.74 -0.84 -16.46
CA ALA A 171 -10.61 -0.12 -17.41
C ALA A 171 -11.88 0.46 -16.76
N GLN A 172 -12.38 -0.18 -15.69
CA GLN A 172 -13.56 0.32 -14.96
C GLN A 172 -13.24 1.50 -14.04
N TYR A 173 -11.97 1.82 -13.90
CA TYR A 173 -11.43 2.90 -13.06
C TYR A 173 -10.68 3.96 -13.89
N GLY A 174 -11.17 4.26 -15.10
CA GLY A 174 -10.74 5.38 -15.91
C GLY A 174 -9.58 5.14 -16.86
N PHE A 175 -8.95 3.94 -16.89
CA PHE A 175 -7.86 3.67 -17.82
C PHE A 175 -8.35 3.35 -19.23
N ASP A 176 -7.80 4.05 -20.24
CA ASP A 176 -8.11 3.86 -21.67
C ASP A 176 -7.41 2.62 -22.24
N PHE A 177 -6.20 2.34 -21.77
CA PHE A 177 -5.39 1.17 -22.15
C PHE A 177 -5.13 0.32 -20.91
N VAL A 178 -5.40 -0.98 -21.00
CA VAL A 178 -5.18 -1.94 -19.91
C VAL A 178 -4.59 -3.21 -20.47
N ASP A 179 -3.43 -3.61 -19.92
CA ASP A 179 -2.80 -4.87 -20.29
C ASP A 179 -2.15 -5.53 -19.06
N HIS A 180 -2.19 -6.87 -19.02
CA HIS A 180 -1.62 -7.67 -17.92
C HIS A 180 -2.14 -7.34 -16.52
N ASP A 181 -3.31 -6.71 -16.38
CA ASP A 181 -3.91 -6.28 -15.11
C ASP A 181 -4.40 -7.45 -14.23
N ARG A 182 -4.56 -8.62 -14.82
CA ARG A 182 -5.08 -9.83 -14.20
C ARG A 182 -4.09 -10.97 -14.24
N GLY A 183 -4.18 -11.79 -13.22
CA GLY A 183 -3.36 -12.99 -13.09
C GLY A 183 -2.21 -12.80 -12.13
N PHE A 184 -1.16 -13.54 -12.35
CA PHE A 184 -0.01 -13.55 -11.46
C PHE A 184 1.25 -13.78 -12.30
N HIS A 185 2.18 -12.84 -12.30
CA HIS A 185 3.41 -12.89 -13.11
C HIS A 185 3.18 -13.24 -14.60
N ARG A 186 2.06 -12.83 -15.17
CA ARG A 186 1.77 -13.10 -16.59
C ARG A 186 2.82 -12.51 -17.54
N GLY A 187 3.43 -11.40 -17.14
CA GLY A 187 4.54 -10.79 -17.88
C GLY A 187 5.74 -11.70 -18.07
N MET A 188 5.87 -12.74 -17.26
CA MET A 188 6.91 -13.77 -17.38
C MET A 188 6.50 -14.95 -18.25
N GLY A 189 5.41 -14.85 -19.04
CA GLY A 189 4.81 -15.89 -19.86
C GLY A 189 3.73 -16.69 -19.16
N ASP A 190 3.02 -17.56 -19.89
CA ASP A 190 1.96 -18.39 -19.32
C ASP A 190 2.54 -19.46 -18.39
N ARG A 191 2.69 -19.11 -17.13
CA ARG A 191 3.26 -19.98 -16.08
C ARG A 191 2.57 -21.33 -15.98
N THR A 192 1.25 -21.35 -16.14
CA THR A 192 0.48 -22.57 -15.93
C THR A 192 0.76 -23.64 -16.96
N LYS A 193 1.11 -23.24 -18.18
CA LYS A 193 1.43 -24.16 -19.26
C LYS A 193 2.92 -24.50 -19.32
N ASP A 194 3.77 -23.51 -19.10
CA ASP A 194 5.21 -23.66 -19.28
C ASP A 194 5.89 -24.31 -18.08
N PHE A 195 5.37 -24.11 -16.87
CA PHE A 195 5.89 -24.72 -15.64
C PHE A 195 5.21 -26.05 -15.26
N ALA A 196 4.04 -26.36 -15.81
CA ALA A 196 3.35 -27.63 -15.52
C ALA A 196 4.10 -28.86 -16.04
N THR A 197 5.03 -28.70 -16.94
CA THR A 197 5.83 -29.78 -17.53
C THR A 197 7.25 -29.86 -17.00
N ALA A 198 7.70 -28.86 -16.23
CA ALA A 198 9.01 -28.89 -15.60
C ALA A 198 8.88 -29.47 -14.17
N THR A 199 9.70 -30.43 -13.85
CA THR A 199 9.78 -31.02 -12.50
C THR A 199 10.27 -30.01 -11.45
N ASP A 200 10.96 -28.96 -11.90
CA ASP A 200 11.29 -27.79 -11.10
C ASP A 200 10.69 -26.53 -11.77
N SER A 201 9.68 -25.95 -11.13
CA SER A 201 8.92 -24.83 -11.66
C SER A 201 9.65 -23.49 -11.64
N ARG A 202 10.86 -23.41 -11.11
CA ARG A 202 11.63 -22.17 -10.97
C ARG A 202 12.70 -22.02 -12.04
N TYR A 203 13.16 -23.13 -12.61
CA TYR A 203 14.23 -23.12 -13.57
C TYR A 203 13.73 -22.65 -14.94
N PRO A 204 14.50 -21.83 -15.66
CA PRO A 204 14.09 -21.35 -16.97
C PRO A 204 13.97 -22.48 -17.98
N LEU A 205 12.86 -22.51 -18.67
CA LEU A 205 12.67 -23.38 -19.82
C LEU A 205 13.62 -22.96 -20.94
N SER A 206 13.92 -23.88 -21.86
CA SER A 206 14.95 -23.70 -22.89
C SER A 206 14.85 -22.34 -23.61
N LYS A 207 16.00 -21.74 -23.91
CA LYS A 207 16.15 -20.45 -24.62
C LYS A 207 15.34 -20.36 -25.91
N GLU A 208 14.94 -21.49 -26.52
CA GLU A 208 14.25 -21.56 -27.80
C GLU A 208 12.78 -21.11 -27.78
N LYS A 209 12.14 -21.02 -26.60
CA LYS A 209 10.73 -20.66 -26.47
C LYS A 209 10.44 -19.17 -26.33
N TYR A 210 11.46 -18.35 -26.20
CA TYR A 210 11.30 -16.92 -25.96
C TYR A 210 11.93 -16.12 -27.11
N PRO A 211 11.30 -14.98 -27.50
CA PRO A 211 11.90 -14.13 -28.53
C PRO A 211 13.29 -13.67 -28.10
N PRO A 212 14.19 -13.45 -29.06
CA PRO A 212 15.55 -13.03 -28.77
C PRO A 212 15.54 -11.70 -28.01
N ILE A 213 16.37 -11.63 -26.99
CA ILE A 213 16.46 -10.48 -26.12
C ILE A 213 17.24 -9.39 -26.84
N SER A 214 16.63 -8.21 -26.96
CA SER A 214 17.20 -7.09 -27.69
C SER A 214 18.21 -6.26 -26.88
N VAL A 215 18.24 -6.43 -25.57
CA VAL A 215 19.08 -5.64 -24.64
C VAL A 215 19.95 -6.58 -23.84
N LYS A 216 21.22 -6.28 -23.72
CA LYS A 216 22.17 -7.00 -22.90
C LYS A 216 22.54 -6.19 -21.66
N HIS A 217 22.70 -6.87 -20.54
CA HIS A 217 23.35 -6.30 -19.38
C HIS A 217 24.76 -5.80 -19.73
N PRO A 218 25.31 -4.76 -19.04
CA PRO A 218 26.69 -4.31 -19.26
C PRO A 218 27.72 -5.44 -19.25
N ASP A 219 27.51 -6.46 -18.44
CA ASP A 219 28.38 -7.66 -18.33
C ASP A 219 28.11 -8.71 -19.43
N GLY A 220 27.27 -8.41 -20.40
CA GLY A 220 26.97 -9.29 -21.54
C GLY A 220 25.89 -10.33 -21.31
N ILE A 221 25.29 -10.39 -20.11
CA ILE A 221 24.17 -11.28 -19.77
C ILE A 221 22.91 -10.86 -20.54
N SER A 222 22.18 -11.83 -21.09
CA SER A 222 20.98 -11.56 -21.87
C SER A 222 19.76 -11.31 -20.97
N TYR A 223 19.03 -10.23 -21.21
CA TYR A 223 17.77 -9.94 -20.53
C TYR A 223 16.65 -10.87 -20.96
N PRO A 224 15.79 -11.33 -20.03
CA PRO A 224 14.58 -12.04 -20.43
C PRO A 224 13.60 -11.06 -21.09
N TYR A 225 12.83 -11.56 -22.04
CA TYR A 225 11.69 -10.83 -22.59
C TYR A 225 10.65 -10.63 -21.48
N ASP A 226 10.25 -9.40 -21.24
CA ASP A 226 9.24 -9.04 -20.28
C ASP A 226 8.06 -8.37 -20.98
N GLN A 227 6.93 -9.09 -21.04
CA GLN A 227 5.72 -8.61 -21.71
C GLN A 227 5.14 -7.35 -21.08
N VAL A 228 5.30 -7.15 -19.77
CA VAL A 228 4.83 -5.95 -19.06
C VAL A 228 5.62 -4.72 -19.54
N THR A 229 6.94 -4.84 -19.63
CA THR A 229 7.78 -3.76 -20.17
C THR A 229 7.44 -3.46 -21.63
N GLU A 230 7.32 -4.50 -22.49
CA GLU A 230 6.98 -4.30 -23.91
C GLU A 230 5.62 -3.62 -24.09
N SER A 231 4.62 -4.02 -23.30
CA SER A 231 3.30 -3.40 -23.32
C SER A 231 3.33 -1.92 -22.91
N ALA A 232 4.15 -1.58 -21.90
CA ALA A 232 4.37 -0.19 -21.50
C ALA A 232 5.03 0.66 -22.59
N LEU A 233 6.08 0.13 -23.24
CA LEU A 233 6.75 0.79 -24.37
C LEU A 233 5.79 1.02 -25.55
N ASN A 234 4.97 0.03 -25.88
CA ASN A 234 3.95 0.13 -26.92
C ASN A 234 2.88 1.18 -26.59
N PHE A 235 2.44 1.26 -25.33
CA PHE A 235 1.50 2.31 -24.89
C PHE A 235 2.13 3.70 -25.04
N MET A 236 3.36 3.91 -24.57
CA MET A 236 4.05 5.21 -24.69
C MET A 236 4.23 5.61 -26.14
N GLU A 237 4.65 4.68 -27.03
CA GLU A 237 4.77 4.93 -28.47
C GLU A 237 3.44 5.33 -29.10
N ALA A 238 2.36 4.62 -28.78
CA ALA A 238 1.02 4.92 -29.30
C ALA A 238 0.41 6.21 -28.74
N SER A 239 0.96 6.75 -27.65
CA SER A 239 0.40 7.89 -26.92
C SER A 239 1.22 9.17 -27.02
N LYS A 240 2.43 9.13 -27.56
CA LYS A 240 3.41 10.26 -27.51
C LYS A 240 2.96 11.55 -28.21
N GLU A 241 1.97 11.47 -29.10
CA GLU A 241 1.39 12.66 -29.76
C GLU A 241 0.54 13.53 -28.82
N GLY A 242 0.23 13.05 -27.61
CA GLY A 242 -0.46 13.78 -26.54
C GLY A 242 0.17 13.51 -25.18
N PRO A 243 -0.27 14.21 -24.12
CA PRO A 243 0.19 13.88 -22.77
C PRO A 243 -0.35 12.51 -22.35
N PHE A 244 0.48 11.74 -21.65
CA PHE A 244 0.07 10.43 -21.15
C PHE A 244 0.37 10.26 -19.65
N TYR A 245 -0.46 9.45 -19.01
CA TYR A 245 -0.30 8.95 -17.66
C TYR A 245 -0.22 7.42 -17.72
N LEU A 246 0.86 6.85 -17.28
CA LEU A 246 1.11 5.40 -17.31
C LEU A 246 1.37 4.86 -15.91
N ASN A 247 0.56 3.90 -15.48
CA ASN A 247 0.88 2.99 -14.40
C ASN A 247 1.61 1.77 -15.00
N LEU A 248 2.92 1.69 -14.83
CA LEU A 248 3.71 0.50 -15.11
C LEU A 248 3.95 -0.22 -13.78
N TRP A 249 3.08 -1.15 -13.46
CA TRP A 249 3.03 -1.82 -12.16
C TRP A 249 3.40 -3.29 -12.30
N HIS A 250 4.66 -3.58 -12.07
CA HIS A 250 5.17 -4.94 -12.22
C HIS A 250 4.56 -5.94 -11.25
N TRP A 251 4.53 -7.23 -11.67
CA TRP A 251 4.23 -8.38 -10.82
C TRP A 251 5.45 -8.89 -10.05
N MET A 252 6.65 -8.59 -10.55
CA MET A 252 7.92 -8.84 -9.86
C MET A 252 8.07 -7.80 -8.75
N VAL A 253 8.70 -8.14 -7.64
CA VAL A 253 9.44 -9.35 -7.26
C VAL A 253 8.63 -10.28 -6.34
N HIS A 254 7.31 -10.18 -6.38
CA HIS A 254 6.39 -10.94 -5.53
C HIS A 254 6.59 -12.46 -5.64
N TRP A 255 6.44 -13.16 -4.52
CA TRP A 255 6.48 -14.63 -4.51
C TRP A 255 5.40 -15.24 -5.45
N PRO A 256 5.67 -16.38 -6.13
CA PRO A 256 6.87 -17.20 -6.06
C PRO A 256 8.06 -16.54 -6.77
N VAL A 257 9.22 -16.56 -6.08
CA VAL A 257 10.45 -16.07 -6.69
C VAL A 257 10.94 -17.07 -7.74
N LEU A 258 11.18 -16.56 -8.94
CA LEU A 258 11.56 -17.38 -10.10
C LEU A 258 12.11 -16.49 -11.20
N THR A 259 12.94 -17.07 -12.04
CA THR A 259 13.45 -16.40 -13.24
C THR A 259 13.42 -17.32 -14.43
N ARG A 260 13.39 -16.76 -15.64
CA ARG A 260 13.53 -17.47 -16.91
C ARG A 260 14.89 -17.25 -17.54
N ASN A 261 15.70 -16.40 -16.95
CA ASN A 261 17.05 -16.15 -17.39
C ASN A 261 18.04 -17.05 -16.65
N GLY A 262 18.47 -18.15 -17.27
CA GLY A 262 19.42 -19.07 -16.69
C GLY A 262 20.80 -18.47 -16.49
N GLU A 263 21.25 -17.59 -17.39
CA GLU A 263 22.56 -16.90 -17.29
C GLU A 263 22.59 -15.97 -16.07
N LEU A 264 21.49 -15.24 -15.83
CA LEU A 264 21.36 -14.36 -14.68
C LEU A 264 21.22 -15.15 -13.36
N LEU A 265 20.50 -16.28 -13.39
CA LEU A 265 20.42 -17.15 -12.22
C LEU A 265 21.80 -17.76 -11.88
N GLU A 266 22.54 -18.25 -12.88
CA GLU A 266 23.90 -18.76 -12.71
C GLU A 266 24.81 -17.69 -12.10
N TYR A 267 24.76 -16.46 -12.63
CA TYR A 267 25.50 -15.31 -12.08
C TYR A 267 25.23 -15.11 -10.59
N TYR A 268 23.96 -15.15 -10.16
CA TYR A 268 23.63 -14.99 -8.74
C TYR A 268 23.94 -16.23 -7.91
N CYS A 269 23.91 -17.43 -8.47
CA CYS A 269 24.38 -18.64 -7.81
C CYS A 269 25.88 -18.54 -7.50
N ASP A 270 26.69 -18.14 -8.48
CA ASP A 270 28.13 -17.94 -8.30
C ASP A 270 28.43 -16.86 -7.26
N ARG A 271 27.73 -15.73 -7.33
CA ARG A 271 27.90 -14.60 -6.39
C ARG A 271 27.55 -14.95 -4.95
N MET A 272 26.60 -15.85 -4.73
CA MET A 272 26.07 -16.26 -3.42
C MET A 272 26.53 -17.64 -2.97
N ASP A 273 27.48 -18.25 -3.70
CA ASP A 273 28.00 -19.59 -3.42
C ASP A 273 26.91 -20.68 -3.34
N TYR A 274 26.07 -20.74 -4.37
CA TYR A 274 25.11 -21.80 -4.58
C TYR A 274 25.49 -22.67 -5.78
N PRO A 275 25.17 -23.97 -5.77
CA PRO A 275 25.28 -24.79 -6.97
C PRO A 275 24.31 -24.29 -8.05
N PHE A 276 24.69 -24.44 -9.32
CA PHE A 276 23.79 -24.15 -10.43
C PHE A 276 23.37 -25.43 -11.17
N PRO A 277 22.05 -25.67 -11.38
CA PRO A 277 20.93 -24.93 -10.79
C PRO A 277 20.79 -25.18 -9.29
N PRO A 278 20.29 -24.21 -8.52
CA PRO A 278 20.06 -24.42 -7.09
C PRO A 278 18.88 -25.38 -6.90
N GLU A 279 18.98 -26.27 -5.91
CA GLU A 279 17.93 -27.25 -5.64
C GLU A 279 16.71 -26.62 -4.94
N SER A 280 15.55 -27.24 -5.14
CA SER A 280 14.34 -26.86 -4.41
C SER A 280 14.55 -27.14 -2.91
N GLY A 281 14.45 -26.10 -2.08
CA GLY A 281 14.69 -26.19 -0.64
C GLY A 281 16.03 -25.61 -0.17
N ASP A 282 16.95 -25.23 -1.07
CA ASP A 282 18.22 -24.60 -0.71
C ASP A 282 18.04 -23.15 -0.23
N MET A 283 16.91 -22.51 -0.52
CA MET A 283 16.65 -21.10 -0.19
C MET A 283 16.32 -20.92 1.30
N THR A 284 17.22 -21.38 2.17
CA THR A 284 17.06 -21.33 3.65
C THR A 284 18.10 -20.47 4.34
N ARG A 285 19.06 -19.91 3.59
CA ARG A 285 20.09 -19.03 4.15
C ARG A 285 19.47 -17.69 4.54
N ALA A 286 19.78 -17.23 5.75
CA ALA A 286 19.35 -15.93 6.24
C ALA A 286 20.03 -14.78 5.47
N GLY A 287 19.39 -13.61 5.50
CA GLY A 287 19.86 -12.43 4.79
C GLY A 287 19.45 -12.41 3.32
N GLN A 288 20.06 -11.52 2.56
CA GLN A 288 19.84 -11.33 1.13
C GLN A 288 20.61 -12.39 0.32
N GLN A 289 20.22 -13.64 0.43
CA GLN A 289 20.95 -14.80 -0.09
C GLN A 289 20.14 -15.67 -1.06
N ASN A 290 19.08 -15.12 -1.68
CA ASN A 290 18.25 -15.87 -2.63
C ASN A 290 18.60 -15.50 -4.08
N PRO A 291 19.27 -16.38 -4.85
CA PRO A 291 19.68 -16.08 -6.23
C PRO A 291 18.51 -15.88 -7.20
N TYR A 292 17.37 -16.55 -6.97
CA TYR A 292 16.16 -16.30 -7.78
C TYR A 292 15.61 -14.88 -7.53
N PHE A 293 15.61 -14.43 -6.29
CA PHE A 293 15.15 -13.09 -5.94
C PHE A 293 16.10 -12.02 -6.52
N GLY A 294 17.41 -12.22 -6.40
CA GLY A 294 18.41 -11.35 -7.03
C GLY A 294 18.19 -11.20 -8.54
N ALA A 295 17.94 -12.33 -9.22
CA ALA A 295 17.64 -12.31 -10.65
C ALA A 295 16.33 -11.54 -10.97
N MET A 296 15.31 -11.63 -10.13
CA MET A 296 14.08 -10.86 -10.30
C MET A 296 14.29 -9.36 -10.06
N VAL A 297 15.05 -8.98 -9.03
CA VAL A 297 15.38 -7.57 -8.73
C VAL A 297 16.14 -6.94 -9.90
N THR A 298 17.17 -7.61 -10.41
CA THR A 298 17.92 -7.12 -11.56
C THR A 298 17.05 -7.07 -12.84
N SER A 299 16.12 -8.00 -13.02
CA SER A 299 15.17 -7.95 -14.15
C SER A 299 14.24 -6.73 -14.09
N ILE A 300 13.83 -6.30 -12.90
CA ILE A 300 13.08 -5.05 -12.69
C ILE A 300 13.95 -3.84 -13.02
N ASP A 301 15.19 -3.82 -12.58
CA ASP A 301 16.12 -2.74 -12.89
C ASP A 301 16.34 -2.61 -14.40
N TRP A 302 16.43 -3.72 -15.13
CA TRP A 302 16.53 -3.72 -16.59
C TRP A 302 15.26 -3.19 -17.25
N SER A 303 14.08 -3.53 -16.74
CA SER A 303 12.82 -2.96 -17.22
C SER A 303 12.83 -1.42 -17.08
N LEU A 304 13.27 -0.92 -15.92
CA LEU A 304 13.44 0.50 -15.69
C LEU A 304 14.42 1.12 -16.71
N GLY A 305 15.59 0.49 -16.89
CA GLY A 305 16.59 0.92 -17.88
C GLY A 305 16.02 1.00 -19.30
N ARG A 306 15.19 0.05 -19.71
CA ARG A 306 14.54 0.05 -21.03
C ARG A 306 13.53 1.18 -21.19
N VAL A 307 12.75 1.47 -20.15
CA VAL A 307 11.80 2.59 -20.15
C VAL A 307 12.56 3.93 -20.26
N VAL A 308 13.59 4.13 -19.44
CA VAL A 308 14.44 5.33 -19.49
C VAL A 308 15.14 5.48 -20.85
N ASP A 309 15.67 4.38 -21.38
CA ASP A 309 16.31 4.34 -22.72
C ASP A 309 15.34 4.74 -23.85
N TYR A 310 14.10 4.22 -23.79
CA TYR A 310 13.07 4.60 -24.77
C TYR A 310 12.77 6.10 -24.69
N LEU A 311 12.56 6.64 -23.50
CA LEU A 311 12.28 8.08 -23.30
C LEU A 311 13.46 8.96 -23.74
N ASN A 312 14.71 8.54 -23.50
CA ASN A 312 15.92 9.24 -23.94
C ASN A 312 16.12 9.25 -25.47
N LYS A 313 15.69 8.22 -26.15
CA LYS A 313 15.89 8.04 -27.62
C LYS A 313 14.77 8.66 -28.44
N THR A 314 13.55 8.75 -27.88
CA THR A 314 12.36 9.19 -28.61
C THR A 314 12.16 10.70 -28.52
N ASP A 315 12.00 11.34 -29.69
CA ASP A 315 11.64 12.76 -29.75
C ASP A 315 10.22 12.97 -29.23
N ASP A 316 10.01 14.06 -28.50
CA ASP A 316 8.66 14.48 -28.10
C ASP A 316 8.02 15.31 -29.24
N PRO A 317 7.03 14.79 -29.96
CA PRO A 317 6.40 15.50 -31.07
C PRO A 317 5.66 16.77 -30.62
N ARG A 318 5.28 16.88 -29.33
CA ARG A 318 4.62 18.06 -28.75
C ARG A 318 5.61 19.17 -28.44
N HIS A 319 6.89 18.83 -28.26
CA HIS A 319 7.96 19.76 -27.87
C HIS A 319 9.17 19.62 -28.81
N PRO A 320 9.12 20.21 -30.02
CA PRO A 320 10.19 20.09 -31.01
C PRO A 320 11.58 20.39 -30.45
N GLY A 321 12.51 19.49 -30.64
CA GLY A 321 13.88 19.57 -30.16
C GLY A 321 14.13 18.97 -28.77
N LYS A 322 13.07 18.46 -28.09
CA LYS A 322 13.20 17.73 -26.84
C LYS A 322 12.99 16.23 -27.02
N LYS A 323 13.59 15.46 -26.15
CA LYS A 323 13.30 14.05 -25.96
C LYS A 323 12.17 13.86 -24.95
N LEU A 324 11.47 12.72 -25.02
CA LEU A 324 10.39 12.41 -24.06
C LEU A 324 10.88 12.44 -22.61
N ILE A 325 12.12 12.06 -22.32
CA ILE A 325 12.67 12.11 -20.96
C ILE A 325 12.66 13.53 -20.38
N GLU A 326 12.87 14.56 -21.21
CA GLU A 326 12.88 15.95 -20.78
C GLU A 326 11.49 16.52 -20.48
N THR A 327 10.44 15.74 -20.78
CA THR A 327 9.04 16.13 -20.65
C THR A 327 8.23 15.09 -19.85
N THR A 328 8.90 14.16 -19.19
CA THR A 328 8.27 13.05 -18.45
C THR A 328 8.76 13.05 -17.00
N TYR A 329 7.82 12.96 -16.06
CA TYR A 329 8.13 12.58 -14.67
C TYR A 329 8.05 11.08 -14.52
N ILE A 330 9.05 10.49 -13.87
CA ILE A 330 9.07 9.08 -13.48
C ILE A 330 9.07 9.00 -11.96
N PHE A 331 8.06 8.33 -11.40
CA PHE A 331 7.94 8.00 -9.99
C PHE A 331 8.24 6.51 -9.82
N PHE A 332 9.39 6.17 -9.25
CA PHE A 332 9.75 4.79 -8.93
C PHE A 332 9.47 4.51 -7.46
N SER A 333 8.78 3.40 -7.15
CA SER A 333 8.61 2.90 -5.78
C SER A 333 8.13 1.44 -5.75
N SER A 334 7.91 0.91 -4.52
CA SER A 334 7.32 -0.41 -4.23
C SER A 334 5.99 -0.26 -3.49
N ASP A 335 5.09 -1.23 -3.60
CA ASP A 335 3.76 -1.16 -2.98
C ASP A 335 3.75 -1.45 -1.47
N ASN A 336 4.73 -2.13 -0.96
CA ASN A 336 5.00 -2.37 0.46
C ASN A 336 6.45 -2.81 0.64
N GLY A 337 6.87 -2.95 1.88
CA GLY A 337 8.19 -3.50 2.17
C GLY A 337 8.34 -4.96 1.72
N GLY A 338 9.56 -5.43 1.65
CA GLY A 338 9.93 -6.74 1.14
C GLY A 338 9.30 -7.89 1.94
N ALA A 339 9.01 -8.97 1.23
CA ALA A 339 8.61 -10.22 1.86
C ALA A 339 9.87 -11.01 2.27
N GLU A 340 10.06 -11.24 3.58
CA GLU A 340 11.28 -11.92 4.06
C GLU A 340 11.22 -13.43 3.88
N LYS A 341 10.04 -14.03 4.12
CA LYS A 341 9.91 -15.49 4.17
C LYS A 341 8.55 -15.96 3.65
N ARG A 342 8.56 -17.08 2.95
CA ARG A 342 7.35 -17.79 2.57
C ARG A 342 7.50 -19.28 2.81
N LYS A 343 6.74 -19.85 3.78
CA LYS A 343 6.95 -21.21 4.32
C LYS A 343 8.38 -21.35 4.84
N ASP A 344 9.16 -22.27 4.28
CA ASP A 344 10.56 -22.50 4.65
C ASP A 344 11.56 -21.73 3.77
N GLU A 345 11.09 -21.07 2.72
CA GLU A 345 11.90 -20.30 1.80
C GLU A 345 12.17 -18.89 2.35
N ILE A 346 13.43 -18.53 2.51
CA ILE A 346 13.89 -17.17 2.72
C ILE A 346 13.89 -16.45 1.38
N ILE A 347 13.19 -15.32 1.28
CA ILE A 347 13.08 -14.54 0.05
C ILE A 347 14.14 -13.45 0.05
N SER A 348 14.12 -12.59 1.06
CA SER A 348 15.03 -11.49 1.25
C SER A 348 15.13 -11.13 2.74
N ASP A 349 15.81 -10.03 3.05
CA ASP A 349 15.97 -9.51 4.41
C ASP A 349 15.86 -7.99 4.40
N ASN A 350 14.99 -7.45 5.22
CA ASN A 350 14.84 -6.00 5.35
C ASN A 350 15.76 -5.40 6.41
N TYR A 351 16.60 -6.22 7.08
CA TYR A 351 17.51 -5.75 8.11
C TYR A 351 18.36 -4.55 7.62
N PRO A 352 18.53 -3.46 8.42
CA PRO A 352 18.16 -3.31 9.84
C PRO A 352 16.70 -2.85 10.08
N LEU A 353 15.84 -2.77 9.08
CA LEU A 353 14.43 -2.46 9.26
C LEU A 353 13.69 -3.69 9.77
N LYS A 354 12.88 -3.51 10.81
CA LYS A 354 12.19 -4.62 11.46
C LYS A 354 11.11 -5.22 10.59
N PHE A 355 11.11 -6.54 10.43
CA PHE A 355 10.12 -7.32 9.70
C PHE A 355 9.94 -6.87 8.23
N GLY A 356 8.81 -7.22 7.63
CA GLY A 356 8.53 -6.94 6.24
C GLY A 356 7.02 -6.89 5.95
N LYS A 357 6.65 -7.25 4.75
CA LYS A 357 5.26 -7.28 4.26
C LYS A 357 4.27 -7.79 5.30
N THR A 358 3.08 -7.16 5.37
CA THR A 358 1.99 -7.42 6.33
C THR A 358 2.27 -6.97 7.77
N ARG A 359 3.28 -6.13 7.96
CA ARG A 359 3.65 -5.56 9.25
C ARG A 359 3.78 -4.04 9.12
N ALA A 360 3.33 -3.29 10.13
CA ALA A 360 3.47 -1.83 10.13
C ALA A 360 4.83 -1.34 10.69
N GLU A 361 5.72 -2.25 11.05
CA GLU A 361 7.11 -1.97 11.37
C GLU A 361 7.86 -1.44 10.13
N GLU A 362 9.01 -0.78 10.32
CA GLU A 362 9.73 -0.08 9.26
C GLU A 362 9.96 -0.96 8.01
N GLY A 363 10.36 -2.23 8.19
CA GLY A 363 10.59 -3.15 7.07
C GLY A 363 9.35 -3.47 6.24
N GLY A 364 8.14 -3.28 6.78
CA GLY A 364 6.89 -3.56 6.04
C GLY A 364 6.31 -2.37 5.29
N ILE A 365 6.69 -1.15 5.65
CA ILE A 365 6.08 0.08 5.12
C ILE A 365 7.08 1.05 4.50
N ARG A 366 8.34 1.01 4.85
CA ARG A 366 9.37 1.82 4.24
C ARG A 366 9.78 1.23 2.91
N VAL A 367 9.81 2.04 1.86
CA VAL A 367 10.00 1.59 0.48
C VAL A 367 11.03 2.45 -0.25
N PRO A 368 11.75 1.90 -1.23
CA PRO A 368 12.59 2.71 -2.09
C PRO A 368 11.73 3.68 -2.89
N MET A 369 12.18 4.91 -3.04
CA MET A 369 11.49 5.94 -3.83
C MET A 369 12.50 6.85 -4.50
N VAL A 370 12.30 7.05 -5.81
CA VAL A 370 13.04 8.01 -6.64
C VAL A 370 12.04 8.73 -7.52
N VAL A 371 12.18 10.03 -7.65
CA VAL A 371 11.42 10.83 -8.63
C VAL A 371 12.38 11.58 -9.51
N THR A 372 12.21 11.47 -10.84
CA THR A 372 12.95 12.28 -11.82
C THR A 372 11.99 12.95 -12.78
N GLY A 373 12.43 14.06 -13.40
CA GLY A 373 11.64 14.79 -14.38
C GLY A 373 12.00 16.25 -14.48
N PRO A 374 11.24 17.02 -15.27
CA PRO A 374 11.51 18.43 -15.50
C PRO A 374 11.60 19.25 -14.21
N GLY A 375 12.67 20.00 -14.03
CA GLY A 375 12.87 20.91 -12.89
C GLY A 375 13.31 20.23 -11.58
N ILE A 376 13.52 18.92 -11.57
CA ILE A 376 14.08 18.21 -10.42
C ILE A 376 15.61 18.33 -10.45
N SER A 377 16.22 18.67 -9.32
CA SER A 377 17.68 18.74 -9.20
C SER A 377 18.30 17.36 -9.19
N SER A 378 19.21 17.11 -10.14
CA SER A 378 19.93 15.84 -10.25
C SER A 378 20.72 15.52 -8.98
N GLY A 379 20.70 14.26 -8.55
CA GLY A 379 21.43 13.73 -7.39
C GLY A 379 20.97 14.31 -6.05
N SER A 380 19.79 14.93 -6.01
CA SER A 380 19.24 15.45 -4.76
C SER A 380 18.67 14.34 -3.88
N ARG A 381 18.63 14.60 -2.57
CA ARG A 381 18.11 13.67 -1.57
C ARG A 381 17.23 14.40 -0.57
N PHE A 382 16.10 13.77 -0.23
CA PHE A 382 15.18 14.29 0.77
C PHE A 382 15.06 13.31 1.93
N ASP A 383 15.35 13.76 3.15
CA ASP A 383 15.48 12.93 4.35
C ASP A 383 14.33 13.10 5.37
N ARG A 384 13.17 13.63 4.93
CA ARG A 384 11.96 13.72 5.75
C ARG A 384 10.88 12.76 5.27
N MET A 385 9.85 12.58 6.09
CA MET A 385 8.75 11.66 5.79
C MET A 385 7.94 12.09 4.57
N VAL A 386 7.86 11.22 3.57
CA VAL A 386 6.91 11.30 2.46
C VAL A 386 6.07 10.04 2.39
N SER A 387 4.88 10.16 1.83
CA SER A 387 3.95 9.03 1.64
C SER A 387 3.61 8.86 0.17
N GLN A 388 3.33 7.65 -0.26
CA GLN A 388 2.79 7.42 -1.60
C GLN A 388 1.41 8.05 -1.83
N LEU A 389 0.70 8.41 -0.77
CA LEU A 389 -0.52 9.22 -0.87
C LEU A 389 -0.25 10.61 -1.45
N ASP A 390 0.98 11.10 -1.34
CA ASP A 390 1.42 12.39 -1.88
C ASP A 390 1.47 12.41 -3.41
N TYR A 391 1.49 11.23 -4.06
CA TYR A 391 1.52 11.16 -5.53
C TYR A 391 0.32 11.85 -6.17
N PHE A 392 -0.87 11.64 -5.63
CA PHE A 392 -2.08 12.19 -6.23
C PHE A 392 -2.07 13.73 -6.28
N PRO A 393 -1.97 14.47 -5.16
CA PRO A 393 -1.93 15.93 -5.19
C PRO A 393 -0.69 16.47 -5.93
N THR A 394 0.46 15.80 -5.82
CA THR A 394 1.68 16.21 -6.50
C THR A 394 1.56 16.10 -8.02
N ILE A 395 1.06 14.99 -8.54
CA ILE A 395 0.88 14.79 -9.98
C ILE A 395 -0.12 15.80 -10.54
N LEU A 396 -1.23 16.06 -9.85
CA LEU A 396 -2.15 17.13 -10.25
C LEU A 396 -1.43 18.48 -10.32
N LYS A 397 -0.63 18.81 -9.32
CA LYS A 397 0.12 20.07 -9.31
C LYS A 397 1.13 20.18 -10.45
N LEU A 398 1.92 19.13 -10.68
CA LEU A 398 2.94 19.07 -11.73
C LEU A 398 2.33 19.14 -13.14
N THR A 399 1.13 18.62 -13.32
CA THR A 399 0.43 18.60 -14.61
C THR A 399 -0.49 19.80 -14.83
N GLY A 400 -0.67 20.65 -13.82
CA GLY A 400 -1.68 21.72 -13.84
C GLY A 400 -3.11 21.18 -13.82
N GLY A 401 -3.28 19.90 -13.49
CA GLY A 401 -4.56 19.22 -13.43
C GLY A 401 -5.43 19.75 -12.29
N GLN A 402 -6.74 19.67 -12.48
CA GLN A 402 -7.72 20.08 -11.48
C GLN A 402 -8.76 19.00 -11.26
N ILE A 403 -9.27 18.93 -10.03
CA ILE A 403 -10.39 18.09 -9.62
C ILE A 403 -11.40 18.96 -8.85
N GLY A 404 -12.60 18.45 -8.61
CA GLY A 404 -13.59 19.18 -7.82
C GLY A 404 -13.11 19.42 -6.38
N SER A 405 -13.36 20.62 -5.86
CA SER A 405 -12.92 21.04 -4.51
C SER A 405 -13.42 20.14 -3.38
N GLU A 406 -14.53 19.47 -3.57
CA GLU A 406 -15.04 18.49 -2.58
C GLU A 406 -14.13 17.26 -2.55
N TYR A 407 -13.58 16.83 -3.70
CA TYR A 407 -12.67 15.71 -3.73
C TYR A 407 -11.25 16.06 -3.23
N GLU A 408 -10.80 17.29 -3.46
CA GLU A 408 -9.52 17.78 -2.91
C GLU A 408 -9.46 17.64 -1.38
N LYS A 409 -10.57 17.89 -0.68
CA LYS A 409 -10.68 17.73 0.78
C LYS A 409 -10.61 16.27 1.25
N GLU A 410 -10.90 15.33 0.34
CA GLU A 410 -10.84 13.91 0.62
C GLU A 410 -9.45 13.32 0.49
N LEU A 411 -8.52 14.02 -0.17
CA LEU A 411 -7.14 13.58 -0.33
C LEU A 411 -6.44 13.50 1.03
N SER A 412 -5.69 12.43 1.22
CA SER A 412 -4.94 12.17 2.46
C SER A 412 -3.45 12.49 2.33
N GLY A 413 -2.97 12.68 1.10
CA GLY A 413 -1.60 13.07 0.78
C GLY A 413 -1.42 14.58 0.73
N LEU A 414 -0.17 15.02 0.67
CA LEU A 414 0.23 16.41 0.49
C LEU A 414 1.00 16.59 -0.81
N ASP A 415 0.89 17.79 -1.40
CA ASP A 415 1.67 18.15 -2.58
C ASP A 415 3.15 18.36 -2.21
N ILE A 416 4.04 17.55 -2.80
CA ILE A 416 5.50 17.67 -2.63
C ILE A 416 6.20 18.29 -3.84
N SER A 417 5.49 18.95 -4.74
CA SER A 417 6.08 19.54 -5.94
C SER A 417 7.14 20.61 -5.62
N SER A 418 6.93 21.38 -4.55
CA SER A 418 7.91 22.35 -4.05
C SER A 418 9.19 21.67 -3.50
N VAL A 419 9.07 20.50 -2.88
CA VAL A 419 10.22 19.69 -2.47
C VAL A 419 10.96 19.18 -3.70
N LEU A 420 10.24 18.63 -4.68
CA LEU A 420 10.82 18.14 -5.94
C LEU A 420 11.57 19.24 -6.70
N ALA A 421 11.04 20.45 -6.68
CA ALA A 421 11.70 21.62 -7.28
C ALA A 421 12.86 22.20 -6.44
N GLY A 422 13.18 21.61 -5.28
CA GLY A 422 14.21 22.13 -4.36
C GLY A 422 13.85 23.47 -3.68
N GLN A 423 12.57 23.85 -3.71
CA GLN A 423 12.07 25.12 -3.16
C GLN A 423 11.65 24.98 -1.69
N SER A 424 11.39 23.78 -1.22
CA SER A 424 11.05 23.51 0.18
C SER A 424 11.93 22.40 0.78
N GLN A 425 12.23 22.52 2.06
CA GLN A 425 12.90 21.52 2.89
C GLN A 425 11.92 20.74 3.76
N THR A 426 10.62 21.05 3.67
CA THR A 426 9.53 20.47 4.45
C THR A 426 8.39 20.03 3.52
N VAL A 427 7.59 19.10 4.00
CA VAL A 427 6.32 18.75 3.35
C VAL A 427 5.21 19.46 4.09
N ASP A 428 4.64 20.48 3.47
CA ASP A 428 3.68 21.37 4.10
C ASP A 428 2.26 21.15 3.55
N ASP A 429 1.25 21.34 4.41
CA ASP A 429 -0.14 21.36 4.00
C ASP A 429 -0.50 22.70 3.29
N ALA A 430 -1.73 22.84 2.82
CA ALA A 430 -2.20 24.05 2.14
C ALA A 430 -2.19 25.30 3.04
N ALA A 431 -2.11 25.15 4.36
CA ALA A 431 -1.98 26.25 5.32
C ALA A 431 -0.51 26.59 5.62
N GLY A 432 0.45 25.89 5.03
CA GLY A 432 1.88 26.05 5.30
C GLY A 432 2.34 25.39 6.59
N THR A 433 1.57 24.41 7.11
CA THR A 433 1.96 23.65 8.29
C THR A 433 2.72 22.40 7.87
N GLU A 434 3.93 22.23 8.40
CA GLU A 434 4.75 21.04 8.14
C GLU A 434 4.05 19.77 8.60
N ARG A 435 4.16 18.70 7.79
CA ARG A 435 3.69 17.35 8.13
C ARG A 435 4.27 16.90 9.46
N GLN A 436 3.40 16.63 10.41
CA GLN A 436 3.80 16.17 11.74
C GLN A 436 3.80 14.65 11.87
N SER A 437 2.93 13.95 11.14
CA SER A 437 2.78 12.50 11.29
C SER A 437 2.33 11.79 10.02
N LEU A 438 2.60 10.49 10.00
CA LEU A 438 1.98 9.50 9.13
C LEU A 438 1.43 8.37 10.00
N PHE A 439 0.31 7.75 9.59
CA PHE A 439 -0.24 6.62 10.31
C PHE A 439 -0.54 5.44 9.37
N TRP A 440 -0.64 4.24 9.95
CA TRP A 440 -0.97 3.00 9.25
C TRP A 440 -2.00 2.21 10.06
N HIS A 441 -2.88 1.53 9.36
CA HIS A 441 -3.93 0.72 9.96
C HIS A 441 -3.97 -0.65 9.29
N PHE A 442 -3.58 -1.69 10.04
CA PHE A 442 -3.55 -3.07 9.55
C PHE A 442 -4.18 -4.03 10.57
N PRO A 443 -5.53 -4.10 10.64
CA PRO A 443 -6.26 -4.92 11.62
C PRO A 443 -6.42 -6.37 11.14
N HIS A 444 -5.39 -6.98 10.54
CA HIS A 444 -5.46 -8.23 9.81
C HIS A 444 -4.38 -9.22 10.19
N SER A 445 -4.50 -10.44 9.67
CA SER A 445 -3.57 -11.57 9.82
C SER A 445 -3.65 -12.25 11.20
N SER A 446 -2.54 -12.70 11.76
CA SER A 446 -2.52 -13.26 13.12
C SER A 446 -2.72 -12.16 14.17
N PRO A 447 -3.17 -12.50 15.38
CA PRO A 447 -3.34 -11.49 16.45
C PRO A 447 -2.12 -10.60 16.67
N ASP A 448 -0.91 -11.13 16.53
CA ASP A 448 0.34 -10.40 16.70
C ASP A 448 0.60 -9.37 15.59
N HIS A 449 -0.07 -9.52 14.44
CA HIS A 449 0.04 -8.59 13.31
C HIS A 449 -1.07 -7.53 13.29
N MET A 450 -2.17 -7.74 14.04
CA MET A 450 -3.28 -6.79 14.11
C MET A 450 -2.85 -5.54 14.87
N GLN A 451 -2.52 -4.48 14.13
CA GLN A 451 -1.98 -3.25 14.72
C GLN A 451 -2.34 -2.01 13.92
N SER A 452 -2.25 -0.88 14.59
CA SER A 452 -2.17 0.44 13.95
C SER A 452 -0.90 1.12 14.46
N ALA A 453 -0.30 1.94 13.64
CA ALA A 453 0.91 2.68 13.99
C ALA A 453 0.78 4.15 13.62
N ILE A 454 1.48 5.01 14.37
CA ILE A 454 1.69 6.41 14.01
C ILE A 454 3.16 6.75 14.20
N ARG A 455 3.73 7.45 13.21
CA ARG A 455 5.06 8.02 13.30
C ARG A 455 4.96 9.54 13.43
N GLN A 456 5.62 10.11 14.45
CA GLN A 456 5.73 11.55 14.67
C GLN A 456 7.17 11.92 14.96
N GLY A 457 7.78 12.72 14.08
CA GLY A 457 9.18 13.11 14.23
C GLY A 457 10.10 11.89 14.39
N ASP A 458 10.79 11.81 15.52
CA ASP A 458 11.75 10.74 15.85
C ASP A 458 11.09 9.43 16.31
N PHE A 459 9.81 9.45 16.71
CA PHE A 459 9.15 8.34 17.37
C PHE A 459 8.13 7.64 16.50
N LYS A 460 7.94 6.35 16.77
CA LYS A 460 6.88 5.53 16.19
C LYS A 460 6.17 4.75 17.30
N LEU A 461 4.85 4.86 17.34
CA LEU A 461 3.99 4.21 18.32
C LEU A 461 3.08 3.20 17.63
N TYR A 462 2.94 2.04 18.25
CA TYR A 462 2.03 0.99 17.83
C TYR A 462 0.89 0.80 18.83
N LYS A 463 -0.31 0.60 18.32
CA LYS A 463 -1.47 0.10 19.05
C LYS A 463 -1.65 -1.37 18.69
N LYS A 464 -1.41 -2.26 19.64
CA LYS A 464 -1.55 -3.72 19.48
C LYS A 464 -2.96 -4.14 19.87
N TYR A 465 -3.75 -4.65 18.92
CA TYR A 465 -5.14 -4.99 19.19
C TYR A 465 -5.29 -6.24 20.07
N ALA A 466 -4.40 -7.23 19.92
CA ALA A 466 -4.47 -8.49 20.69
C ALA A 466 -4.30 -8.29 22.20
N THR A 467 -3.45 -7.38 22.60
CA THR A 467 -3.12 -7.08 24.01
C THR A 467 -3.79 -5.82 24.54
N GLY A 468 -4.24 -4.94 23.64
CA GLY A 468 -4.70 -3.60 23.99
C GLY A 468 -3.59 -2.64 24.44
N SER A 469 -2.31 -3.05 24.29
CA SER A 469 -1.14 -2.27 24.71
C SER A 469 -0.64 -1.35 23.60
N TYR A 470 0.22 -0.41 24.01
CA TYR A 470 1.04 0.39 23.12
C TYR A 470 2.50 -0.02 23.24
N GLU A 471 3.23 0.11 22.14
CA GLU A 471 4.70 0.01 22.08
C GLU A 471 5.24 1.30 21.45
N LEU A 472 6.36 1.83 21.96
CA LEU A 472 6.97 3.09 21.50
C LEU A 472 8.44 2.85 21.17
N TYR A 473 8.85 3.24 19.97
CA TYR A 473 10.24 3.14 19.51
C TYR A 473 10.76 4.51 19.08
N ARG A 474 12.04 4.75 19.31
CA ARG A 474 12.70 5.97 18.86
C ARG A 474 13.59 5.67 17.66
N LEU A 475 13.09 5.92 16.45
CA LEU A 475 13.80 5.60 15.20
C LEU A 475 14.99 6.52 14.92
N TYR A 476 14.90 7.79 15.34
CA TYR A 476 15.91 8.81 15.12
C TYR A 476 16.20 9.58 16.40
N LYS A 477 17.40 10.17 16.47
CA LYS A 477 17.81 11.09 17.53
C LYS A 477 18.74 12.14 16.92
N ASN A 478 18.36 13.41 16.98
CA ASN A 478 19.11 14.53 16.41
C ASN A 478 19.41 14.34 14.90
N GLY A 479 18.49 13.76 14.15
CA GLY A 479 18.65 13.48 12.72
C GLY A 479 19.45 12.22 12.40
N GLU A 480 20.06 11.59 13.38
CA GLU A 480 20.77 10.33 13.21
C GLU A 480 19.85 9.14 13.49
N ARG A 481 20.08 8.03 12.80
CA ARG A 481 19.38 6.76 13.02
C ARG A 481 19.72 6.23 14.41
N CYS A 482 18.70 5.79 15.15
CA CYS A 482 18.87 5.37 16.55
C CYS A 482 18.46 3.90 16.73
N ASP A 483 17.21 3.54 16.47
CA ASP A 483 16.64 2.20 16.65
C ASP A 483 15.74 1.85 15.47
N LEU A 484 16.32 1.68 14.27
CA LEU A 484 15.57 1.26 13.07
C LEU A 484 15.10 -0.21 13.15
N GLU A 485 15.72 -0.98 14.03
CA GLU A 485 15.32 -2.36 14.33
C GLU A 485 14.10 -2.44 15.26
N GLU A 486 13.68 -1.30 15.83
CA GLU A 486 12.53 -1.22 16.73
C GLU A 486 12.63 -2.26 17.87
N ASN A 487 13.80 -2.36 18.50
CA ASN A 487 14.10 -3.36 19.52
C ASN A 487 13.91 -2.83 20.95
N ILE A 488 13.96 -1.51 21.15
CA ILE A 488 13.92 -0.87 22.47
C ILE A 488 12.54 -0.25 22.67
N ASP A 489 11.62 -1.01 23.27
CA ASP A 489 10.27 -0.51 23.61
C ASP A 489 10.35 0.46 24.82
N LEU A 490 10.04 1.72 24.55
CA LEU A 490 10.01 2.83 25.53
C LEU A 490 8.62 3.08 26.12
N ALA A 491 7.59 2.32 25.76
CA ALA A 491 6.21 2.61 26.15
C ALA A 491 5.98 2.58 27.68
N ASN A 492 6.76 1.76 28.39
CA ASN A 492 6.65 1.61 29.85
C ASN A 492 7.69 2.44 30.62
N ASP A 493 8.57 3.18 29.94
CA ASP A 493 9.50 4.08 30.58
C ASP A 493 8.80 5.39 31.00
N PRO A 494 8.84 5.77 32.28
CA PRO A 494 8.19 6.99 32.77
C PRO A 494 8.64 8.27 32.06
N GLU A 495 9.87 8.33 31.54
CA GLU A 495 10.38 9.48 30.77
C GLU A 495 9.52 9.74 29.52
N TYR A 496 9.01 8.69 28.89
CA TYR A 496 8.23 8.78 27.63
C TYR A 496 6.70 8.72 27.83
N ALA A 497 6.19 8.66 29.07
CA ALA A 497 4.76 8.52 29.33
C ALA A 497 3.89 9.61 28.65
N LEU A 498 4.37 10.85 28.60
CA LEU A 498 3.67 11.94 27.91
C LEU A 498 3.71 11.80 26.38
N VAL A 499 4.80 11.29 25.83
CA VAL A 499 4.95 11.00 24.40
C VAL A 499 3.96 9.91 24.00
N VAL A 500 3.92 8.80 24.73
CA VAL A 500 2.96 7.70 24.53
C VAL A 500 1.53 8.21 24.56
N LYS A 501 1.17 8.98 25.60
CA LYS A 501 -0.19 9.52 25.76
C LYS A 501 -0.61 10.40 24.59
N ARG A 502 0.27 11.31 24.15
CA ARG A 502 0.01 12.21 23.02
C ARG A 502 -0.14 11.43 21.74
N MET A 503 0.84 10.59 21.39
CA MET A 503 0.83 9.85 20.14
C MET A 503 -0.33 8.84 20.07
N ALA A 504 -0.73 8.23 21.20
CA ALA A 504 -1.91 7.37 21.27
C ALA A 504 -3.20 8.14 21.01
N ALA A 505 -3.32 9.37 21.54
CA ALA A 505 -4.46 10.24 21.26
C ALA A 505 -4.52 10.64 19.79
N ASP A 506 -3.39 11.04 19.20
CA ASP A 506 -3.29 11.45 17.80
C ASP A 506 -3.59 10.27 16.86
N LEU A 507 -3.09 9.05 17.17
CA LEU A 507 -3.43 7.84 16.43
C LEU A 507 -4.93 7.55 16.46
N ASN A 508 -5.54 7.58 17.65
CA ASN A 508 -6.98 7.34 17.76
C ASN A 508 -7.79 8.38 17.01
N THR A 509 -7.43 9.67 17.08
CA THR A 509 -8.04 10.74 16.28
C THR A 509 -7.92 10.46 14.78
N SER A 510 -6.75 10.02 14.31
CA SER A 510 -6.53 9.67 12.90
C SER A 510 -7.40 8.48 12.46
N LEU A 511 -7.50 7.45 13.32
CA LEU A 511 -8.34 6.28 13.05
C LEU A 511 -9.84 6.66 12.99
N GLU A 512 -10.31 7.49 13.92
CA GLU A 512 -11.70 7.99 13.96
C GLU A 512 -12.01 8.86 12.73
N ALA A 513 -11.15 9.82 12.40
CA ALA A 513 -11.32 10.69 11.24
C ALA A 513 -11.38 9.95 9.91
N ASN A 514 -10.78 8.77 9.84
CA ASN A 514 -10.77 7.90 8.65
C ASN A 514 -11.76 6.74 8.74
N ASN A 515 -12.68 6.73 9.70
CA ASN A 515 -13.64 5.64 9.91
C ASN A 515 -12.97 4.25 9.93
N ALA A 516 -11.76 4.16 10.47
CA ALA A 516 -10.94 2.95 10.46
C ALA A 516 -11.63 1.80 11.23
N ARG A 517 -11.88 0.71 10.53
CA ARG A 517 -12.55 -0.47 11.10
C ARG A 517 -11.51 -1.35 11.78
N GLY A 518 -11.52 -1.38 13.12
CA GLY A 518 -10.67 -2.28 13.91
C GLY A 518 -11.11 -3.75 13.82
N PRO A 519 -10.30 -4.66 14.35
CA PRO A 519 -10.71 -6.06 14.48
C PRO A 519 -11.84 -6.19 15.50
N TYR A 520 -12.73 -7.16 15.28
CA TYR A 520 -13.89 -7.44 16.12
C TYR A 520 -13.62 -8.63 17.04
N LEU A 521 -14.20 -8.61 18.23
CA LEU A 521 -14.14 -9.75 19.13
C LEU A 521 -14.94 -10.93 18.55
N ASN A 522 -14.40 -12.14 18.68
CA ASN A 522 -15.02 -13.35 18.18
C ASN A 522 -15.95 -13.95 19.24
N PRO A 523 -17.27 -14.02 19.01
CA PRO A 523 -18.22 -14.59 19.94
C PRO A 523 -18.01 -16.08 20.20
N ASP A 524 -17.42 -16.81 19.22
CA ASP A 524 -17.18 -18.27 19.30
C ASP A 524 -15.82 -18.59 19.96
N TYR A 525 -15.10 -17.62 20.50
CA TYR A 525 -13.81 -17.86 21.15
C TYR A 525 -13.98 -18.75 22.40
N SER A 526 -13.40 -19.94 22.37
CA SER A 526 -13.75 -21.09 23.21
C SER A 526 -13.50 -20.96 24.71
N ASN A 527 -12.84 -19.92 25.18
CA ASN A 527 -12.43 -19.82 26.59
C ASN A 527 -13.29 -18.91 27.46
N LYS A 528 -14.38 -18.34 26.94
CA LYS A 528 -15.26 -17.46 27.72
C LYS A 528 -16.72 -17.62 27.31
N LYS A 529 -17.61 -17.58 28.28
CA LYS A 529 -19.03 -17.30 28.06
C LYS A 529 -19.15 -15.86 27.56
N THR A 530 -19.03 -15.68 26.26
CA THR A 530 -19.08 -14.38 25.63
C THR A 530 -20.53 -14.04 25.36
N ILE A 531 -21.00 -12.92 25.87
CA ILE A 531 -22.34 -12.42 25.57
C ILE A 531 -22.22 -11.56 24.31
N SER A 532 -22.70 -12.08 23.19
CA SER A 532 -22.85 -11.35 21.91
C SER A 532 -24.33 -11.07 21.64
N ALA A 533 -24.61 -10.15 20.71
CA ALA A 533 -25.96 -9.94 20.23
C ALA A 533 -26.53 -11.25 19.68
N ALA A 534 -27.65 -11.70 20.21
CA ALA A 534 -28.32 -12.91 19.77
C ALA A 534 -29.40 -12.60 18.74
N ILE A 535 -29.48 -13.40 17.70
CA ILE A 535 -30.50 -13.31 16.66
C ILE A 535 -31.67 -14.17 17.12
N ALA A 536 -32.84 -13.54 17.27
CA ALA A 536 -34.06 -14.24 17.68
C ALA A 536 -34.82 -14.79 16.49
N GLU A 537 -34.90 -14.05 15.38
CA GLU A 537 -35.67 -14.43 14.20
C GLU A 537 -35.19 -13.65 12.97
N SER A 538 -35.17 -14.31 11.81
CA SER A 538 -34.97 -13.67 10.51
C SER A 538 -36.23 -13.82 9.65
N THR A 539 -36.68 -12.76 9.00
CA THR A 539 -37.84 -12.75 8.12
C THR A 539 -37.59 -11.98 6.86
N PHE A 540 -38.15 -12.45 5.73
CA PHE A 540 -38.11 -11.76 4.46
C PHE A 540 -39.53 -11.48 3.93
N GLN A 541 -39.84 -10.21 3.75
CA GLN A 541 -41.12 -9.79 3.15
C GLN A 541 -40.97 -9.66 1.64
N GLN A 542 -41.44 -10.65 0.91
CA GLN A 542 -41.26 -10.74 -0.55
C GLN A 542 -41.92 -9.59 -1.33
N SER A 543 -43.11 -9.13 -0.92
CA SER A 543 -43.85 -8.02 -1.59
C SER A 543 -43.08 -6.68 -1.51
N GLU A 544 -42.34 -6.46 -0.48
CA GLU A 544 -41.57 -5.23 -0.21
C GLU A 544 -40.07 -5.43 -0.42
N ARG A 545 -39.64 -6.63 -0.71
CA ARG A 545 -38.22 -7.05 -0.75
C ARG A 545 -37.40 -6.59 0.47
N GLN A 546 -38.04 -6.56 1.62
CA GLN A 546 -37.44 -6.12 2.85
C GLN A 546 -37.00 -7.32 3.70
N ALA A 547 -35.71 -7.39 3.97
CA ALA A 547 -35.13 -8.29 4.95
C ALA A 547 -35.20 -7.69 6.35
N ARG A 548 -35.61 -8.46 7.33
CA ARG A 548 -35.66 -8.03 8.74
C ARG A 548 -35.07 -9.12 9.64
N LEU A 549 -34.32 -8.67 10.62
CA LEU A 549 -33.67 -9.49 11.63
C LEU A 549 -34.10 -8.99 13.01
N ARG A 550 -34.72 -9.84 13.82
CA ARG A 550 -35.04 -9.51 15.22
C ARG A 550 -33.87 -9.90 16.10
N ILE A 551 -33.51 -9.01 17.01
CA ILE A 551 -32.43 -9.17 17.96
C ILE A 551 -33.04 -9.46 19.32
N ASP A 552 -32.45 -10.38 20.08
CA ASP A 552 -32.82 -10.63 21.46
C ASP A 552 -32.54 -9.36 22.30
N PRO A 553 -33.56 -8.76 22.90
CA PRO A 553 -33.40 -7.54 23.70
C PRO A 553 -32.58 -7.74 24.98
N ASN A 554 -32.34 -8.99 25.39
CA ASN A 554 -31.55 -9.31 26.57
C ASN A 554 -30.04 -9.39 26.30
N GLY A 555 -29.63 -9.27 25.02
CA GLY A 555 -28.23 -9.21 24.61
C GLY A 555 -27.67 -7.80 24.58
N PRO A 556 -26.36 -7.66 24.26
CA PRO A 556 -25.76 -6.35 24.02
C PRO A 556 -26.45 -5.63 22.87
N ALA A 557 -26.58 -4.30 22.98
CA ALA A 557 -27.14 -3.49 21.92
C ALA A 557 -26.31 -3.59 20.64
N VAL A 558 -26.97 -3.67 19.48
CA VAL A 558 -26.30 -3.62 18.18
C VAL A 558 -25.93 -2.18 17.87
N ARG A 559 -24.66 -1.94 17.61
CA ARG A 559 -24.12 -0.62 17.29
C ARG A 559 -24.09 -0.37 15.78
N GLU A 560 -23.70 -1.39 15.02
CA GLU A 560 -23.61 -1.34 13.56
C GLU A 560 -24.25 -2.59 12.98
N ALA A 561 -24.91 -2.43 11.84
CA ALA A 561 -25.50 -3.54 11.11
C ALA A 561 -25.29 -3.35 9.61
N TYR A 562 -25.05 -4.45 8.92
CA TYR A 562 -24.88 -4.50 7.48
C TYR A 562 -25.66 -5.66 6.90
N VAL A 563 -26.15 -5.52 5.67
CA VAL A 563 -26.63 -6.62 4.84
C VAL A 563 -25.62 -6.90 3.73
N MET A 564 -25.42 -8.16 3.43
CA MET A 564 -24.52 -8.61 2.39
C MET A 564 -25.25 -9.56 1.45
N TYR A 565 -25.03 -9.40 0.15
CA TYR A 565 -25.66 -10.23 -0.87
C TYR A 565 -24.80 -10.38 -2.13
N ARG A 566 -25.19 -11.32 -3.01
CA ARG A 566 -24.57 -11.56 -4.31
C ARG A 566 -25.40 -10.95 -5.43
N CYS A 567 -24.76 -10.27 -6.37
CA CYS A 567 -25.45 -9.64 -7.50
C CYS A 567 -25.91 -10.62 -8.58
N LYS A 568 -25.25 -11.76 -8.79
CA LYS A 568 -25.63 -12.74 -9.81
C LYS A 568 -25.27 -14.17 -9.39
N PRO A 569 -26.16 -15.18 -9.57
CA PRO A 569 -25.77 -16.59 -9.61
C PRO A 569 -24.83 -16.78 -10.80
N GLY A 570 -23.65 -17.32 -10.60
CA GLY A 570 -22.71 -17.62 -11.68
C GLY A 570 -21.68 -16.53 -12.01
N SER A 571 -21.74 -15.29 -11.47
CA SER A 571 -20.69 -14.30 -11.67
C SER A 571 -19.35 -14.69 -11.00
N LEU A 572 -19.32 -15.76 -10.24
CA LEU A 572 -18.18 -16.35 -9.55
C LEU A 572 -17.90 -17.81 -9.98
N GLU A 573 -18.14 -18.17 -11.25
CA GLU A 573 -17.75 -19.51 -11.77
C GLU A 573 -16.25 -19.76 -11.77
N LYS A 574 -15.42 -18.78 -11.57
CA LYS A 574 -14.01 -18.95 -11.18
C LYS A 574 -13.90 -18.61 -9.69
N LYS A 575 -14.05 -19.63 -8.84
CA LYS A 575 -13.57 -19.55 -7.45
C LYS A 575 -12.18 -18.94 -7.49
N PRO A 576 -11.91 -17.84 -6.76
CA PRO A 576 -10.53 -17.46 -6.52
C PRO A 576 -9.93 -18.68 -5.82
N GLU A 577 -8.97 -19.34 -6.47
CA GLU A 577 -8.21 -20.41 -5.81
C GLU A 577 -7.68 -19.81 -4.53
N ALA A 578 -7.98 -20.48 -3.41
CA ALA A 578 -7.55 -20.06 -2.10
C ALA A 578 -6.02 -19.93 -2.11
N ARG A 579 -5.52 -18.71 -2.25
CA ARG A 579 -4.10 -18.42 -2.19
C ARG A 579 -3.65 -18.72 -0.77
N GLY A 580 -2.70 -19.62 -0.62
CA GLY A 580 -2.01 -19.88 0.65
C GLY A 580 -2.51 -21.03 1.49
N GLY A 581 -3.01 -22.14 0.89
CA GLY A 581 -3.13 -23.43 1.58
C GLY A 581 -4.11 -23.50 2.77
N LYS A 582 -4.73 -22.41 3.18
CA LYS A 582 -5.85 -22.40 4.11
C LYS A 582 -7.07 -22.83 3.32
N LYS A 583 -7.60 -24.03 3.62
CA LYS A 583 -8.91 -24.45 3.12
C LYS A 583 -9.91 -23.37 3.53
N MET A 584 -10.25 -22.48 2.60
CA MET A 584 -11.46 -21.69 2.75
C MET A 584 -12.60 -22.71 2.83
N ASP A 585 -13.39 -22.59 3.88
CA ASP A 585 -14.59 -23.41 4.00
C ASP A 585 -15.39 -23.23 2.71
N LYS A 586 -15.81 -24.33 2.08
CA LYS A 586 -16.54 -24.32 0.81
C LYS A 586 -17.84 -23.50 0.88
N ASP A 587 -18.31 -23.25 2.11
CA ASP A 587 -19.52 -22.50 2.42
C ASP A 587 -19.25 -21.03 2.78
N ALA A 588 -17.98 -20.55 2.82
CA ALA A 588 -17.69 -19.12 2.94
C ALA A 588 -18.14 -18.45 1.64
N ALA A 589 -19.37 -17.95 1.67
CA ALA A 589 -19.94 -17.24 0.52
C ALA A 589 -19.14 -15.97 0.28
N LEU A 590 -18.67 -15.78 -0.96
CA LEU A 590 -18.22 -14.48 -1.42
C LEU A 590 -19.47 -13.64 -1.67
N TYR A 591 -19.55 -12.50 -1.02
CA TYR A 591 -20.63 -11.53 -1.23
C TYR A 591 -20.07 -10.34 -2.00
N ASP A 592 -20.77 -9.94 -3.03
CA ASP A 592 -20.32 -8.89 -3.95
C ASP A 592 -20.63 -7.49 -3.41
N VAL A 593 -21.66 -7.39 -2.57
CA VAL A 593 -22.16 -6.11 -2.06
C VAL A 593 -22.37 -6.18 -0.56
N LYS A 594 -21.95 -5.12 0.14
CA LYS A 594 -22.22 -4.83 1.53
C LYS A 594 -22.83 -3.45 1.66
N LEU A 595 -24.03 -3.38 2.22
CA LEU A 595 -24.73 -2.12 2.47
C LEU A 595 -25.05 -1.97 3.95
N PRO A 596 -25.05 -0.72 4.49
CA PRO A 596 -25.55 -0.47 5.83
C PRO A 596 -27.00 -0.94 5.96
N ALA A 597 -27.32 -1.58 7.09
CA ALA A 597 -28.68 -1.93 7.46
C ALA A 597 -29.20 -0.98 8.54
N LEU A 598 -30.49 -0.72 8.51
CA LEU A 598 -31.15 0.18 9.46
C LEU A 598 -31.40 -0.55 10.77
N ILE A 599 -30.99 0.05 11.87
CA ILE A 599 -31.31 -0.42 13.22
C ILE A 599 -32.50 0.39 13.71
N SER A 600 -33.55 -0.27 14.20
CA SER A 600 -34.72 0.40 14.79
C SER A 600 -34.34 1.23 16.03
N ALA A 601 -35.13 2.24 16.33
CA ALA A 601 -34.85 3.14 17.44
C ALA A 601 -34.76 2.44 18.82
N ASP A 602 -35.47 1.33 18.97
CA ASP A 602 -35.44 0.48 20.18
C ASP A 602 -34.33 -0.59 20.13
N GLY A 603 -33.54 -0.64 19.04
CA GLY A 603 -32.43 -1.57 18.88
C GLY A 603 -32.83 -3.04 18.67
N THR A 604 -34.13 -3.35 18.54
CA THR A 604 -34.63 -4.73 18.50
C THR A 604 -34.79 -5.30 17.09
N VAL A 605 -34.75 -4.46 16.06
CA VAL A 605 -34.89 -4.89 14.66
C VAL A 605 -33.79 -4.27 13.81
N VAL A 606 -33.19 -5.10 12.97
CA VAL A 606 -32.32 -4.66 11.87
C VAL A 606 -33.05 -4.94 10.57
N SER A 607 -33.06 -3.98 9.65
CA SER A 607 -33.73 -4.11 8.37
C SER A 607 -32.89 -3.60 7.21
N ALA A 608 -33.07 -4.21 6.04
CA ALA A 608 -32.41 -3.78 4.81
C ALA A 608 -33.30 -4.07 3.60
N GLN A 609 -33.18 -3.24 2.58
CA GLN A 609 -33.80 -3.45 1.28
C GLN A 609 -32.90 -4.36 0.44
N ILE A 610 -33.46 -5.46 -0.07
CA ILE A 610 -32.75 -6.38 -0.94
C ILE A 610 -33.16 -6.10 -2.40
N PRO A 611 -32.24 -5.71 -3.28
CA PRO A 611 -32.57 -5.44 -4.67
C PRO A 611 -33.17 -6.64 -5.40
N ASP A 612 -33.87 -6.37 -6.50
CA ASP A 612 -34.44 -7.41 -7.35
C ASP A 612 -33.37 -8.31 -7.95
N GLY A 613 -33.67 -9.59 -8.09
CA GLY A 613 -32.74 -10.57 -8.67
C GLY A 613 -31.65 -11.09 -7.71
N ILE A 614 -31.60 -10.62 -6.47
CA ILE A 614 -30.67 -11.14 -5.47
C ILE A 614 -31.17 -12.47 -4.91
N PRO A 615 -30.41 -13.58 -5.04
CA PRO A 615 -30.87 -14.91 -4.64
C PRO A 615 -30.71 -15.21 -3.15
N ALA A 616 -29.73 -14.58 -2.49
CA ALA A 616 -29.44 -14.83 -1.08
C ALA A 616 -28.73 -13.64 -0.43
N TYR A 617 -28.95 -13.48 0.86
CA TYR A 617 -28.32 -12.43 1.69
C TYR A 617 -28.01 -12.95 3.08
N CYS A 618 -27.14 -12.24 3.82
CA CYS A 618 -26.97 -12.40 5.26
C CYS A 618 -26.77 -11.03 5.92
N PHE A 619 -27.01 -10.97 7.23
CA PHE A 619 -26.68 -9.80 8.04
C PHE A 619 -25.38 -9.98 8.80
N ILE A 620 -24.66 -8.86 8.98
CA ILE A 620 -23.56 -8.73 9.93
C ILE A 620 -23.97 -7.72 10.98
N LEU A 621 -23.86 -8.12 12.23
CA LEU A 621 -24.13 -7.29 13.40
C LEU A 621 -22.84 -7.05 14.18
N ILE A 622 -22.61 -5.84 14.63
CA ILE A 622 -21.54 -5.45 15.53
C ILE A 622 -22.18 -4.86 16.77
N ASP A 623 -21.99 -5.49 17.91
CA ASP A 623 -22.60 -5.06 19.15
C ASP A 623 -21.76 -4.04 19.94
N ALA A 624 -22.31 -3.55 21.05
CA ALA A 624 -21.67 -2.58 21.94
C ALA A 624 -20.39 -3.09 22.59
N ASN A 625 -20.21 -4.42 22.66
CA ASN A 625 -19.00 -5.07 23.16
C ASN A 625 -17.96 -5.33 22.05
N ASN A 626 -18.24 -4.86 20.83
CA ASN A 626 -17.41 -5.04 19.64
C ASN A 626 -17.33 -6.51 19.17
N PHE A 627 -18.35 -7.34 19.45
CA PHE A 627 -18.49 -8.66 18.87
C PHE A 627 -19.18 -8.59 17.51
N GLN A 628 -18.68 -9.38 16.58
CA GLN A 628 -19.26 -9.51 15.25
C GLN A 628 -20.05 -10.82 15.16
N THR A 629 -21.34 -10.72 14.85
CA THR A 629 -22.26 -11.87 14.68
C THR A 629 -22.81 -11.87 13.26
N TYR A 630 -22.91 -13.06 12.66
CA TYR A 630 -23.52 -13.27 11.34
C TYR A 630 -24.87 -13.93 11.49
N SER A 631 -25.86 -13.53 10.65
CA SER A 631 -27.05 -14.34 10.46
C SER A 631 -26.75 -15.56 9.58
N ASP A 632 -27.64 -16.53 9.59
CA ASP A 632 -27.68 -17.54 8.55
C ASP A 632 -27.88 -16.87 7.17
N VAL A 633 -27.47 -17.58 6.12
CA VAL A 633 -27.71 -17.14 4.74
C VAL A 633 -29.16 -17.43 4.40
N GLU A 634 -29.93 -16.36 4.21
CA GLU A 634 -31.34 -16.44 3.87
C GLU A 634 -31.55 -16.42 2.36
N ALA A 635 -32.41 -17.29 1.85
CA ALA A 635 -32.86 -17.23 0.46
C ALA A 635 -33.89 -16.10 0.30
N SER A 636 -33.61 -15.14 -0.56
CA SER A 636 -34.63 -14.21 -1.01
C SER A 636 -35.43 -14.91 -2.10
N ASN A 637 -36.49 -15.61 -1.77
CA ASN A 637 -37.30 -16.40 -2.70
C ASN A 637 -37.78 -15.56 -3.90
N SER A 638 -36.94 -15.41 -4.90
CA SER A 638 -37.34 -15.22 -6.27
C SER A 638 -37.51 -16.63 -6.82
N GLY A 639 -38.72 -17.12 -6.97
CA GLY A 639 -38.98 -18.44 -7.48
C GLY A 639 -38.08 -18.78 -8.67
N LEU A 640 -37.43 -19.95 -8.58
CA LEU A 640 -37.05 -20.71 -9.75
C LEU A 640 -38.28 -21.09 -10.51
#